data_d18ff7e1c30ce78e112ef06ad749db4d
#
_entry.id   d18ff7e1c30ce78e112ef06ad749db4d
#
_cell.length_a   1.000
_cell.length_b   1.000
_cell.length_c   1.000
_cell.angle_alpha   90.00
_cell.angle_beta   90.00
_cell.angle_gamma   90.00
#
_symmetry.space_group_name_H-M   'P 1'
#
loop_
_entity.id
_entity.type
_entity.pdbx_description
1 polymer ?
#
loop_
_entity_poly.entity_id
_entity_poly.type
_entity_poly.pdbx_seq_one_letter_code
_entity_poly.pdbx_strand_id
1 'polypeptide(L)'
;AQLPAVVLLALIALLVAGLFLFSLKTDSWRLPLAASGLWVVVALLGGVVYPAVVQALVVNPNQQEREAPFIERNVLATRQAFGIDNVSEQTISFGTLSAAEITADASPLRDVRLLNPGRLVDRFRIDQGQRSGLTIRDLDVDRYVVDGREQQVLMAARELDQGNIATKSWQGTHLIFTHGCGLVQASASRVETSGRPDYVSVPLDRPELYFSESLSGYAVVNTTVSEDVCPDQTNAGEYEGDGGVKLSSFVRRVAFALHFLDYNLLGSSAITDASQLLTIRDVRERVSTVAPFLSLEGDPYPVAVDGRVKWLVDAYTTSNRYPYAQNADLSQLTATSGLGFPFNYIRNSVKATVDAYDGSVALYISDPSDPIVQAWASAFPDLFTPMDAMPGDLRSHLRYPEDLFRVQTAHYSKYRLAPSAFYGRDGAWSVAQGPSIQPRLIESGTAPLATGTDTGAVSTAADAFASEAGTARFVPYYSMFRAPRQTEASFQLLRPFVPFSTNDNRTELQAFMVASSEPETYGQLSAYLVQGKVDGPATVAATIESDPAISQQITLLDQRGSSVFYGDLQLVPLGDGLLYVRPLYVESDTSKQLSYRFVLVSYQGKAAFGTSLQQALGKLFPGFATDLGDVVGGTTEPTDPTDPVQPTDPSTSQDPAELLAQADELFAQADAALPDFAKYAELNAQARALVKQALDLLAQG
;
A
#
# COMPACT_ATOMS: atom_id res chain seq x y z
N ALA A 1 -17.14 -22.67 35.70
CA ALA A 1 -16.80 -22.88 37.11
C ALA A 1 -16.78 -21.57 37.91
N GLN A 2 -16.30 -20.46 37.32
CA GLN A 2 -16.19 -19.17 38.04
C GLN A 2 -17.55 -18.54 38.37
N LEU A 3 -18.51 -18.54 37.45
CA LEU A 3 -19.79 -17.85 37.63
C LEU A 3 -20.58 -18.32 38.88
N PRO A 4 -20.77 -19.65 39.09
CA PRO A 4 -21.44 -20.14 40.32
C PRO A 4 -20.67 -19.75 41.59
N ALA A 5 -19.35 -19.77 41.58
CA ALA A 5 -18.51 -19.38 42.72
C ALA A 5 -18.66 -17.88 43.04
N VAL A 6 -18.69 -17.02 42.03
CA VAL A 6 -18.90 -15.57 42.20
C VAL A 6 -20.27 -15.26 42.76
N VAL A 7 -21.33 -15.94 42.27
CA VAL A 7 -22.70 -15.79 42.80
C VAL A 7 -22.78 -16.22 44.28
N LEU A 8 -22.14 -17.34 44.62
CA LEU A 8 -22.09 -17.81 46.03
C LEU A 8 -21.32 -16.81 46.91
N LEU A 9 -20.21 -16.30 46.45
CA LEU A 9 -19.42 -15.28 47.14
C LEU A 9 -20.19 -13.98 47.37
N ALA A 10 -20.97 -13.54 46.37
CA ALA A 10 -21.83 -12.37 46.50
C ALA A 10 -22.95 -12.58 47.59
N LEU A 11 -23.54 -13.74 47.61
CA LEU A 11 -24.54 -14.09 48.64
C LEU A 11 -23.93 -14.13 50.03
N ILE A 12 -22.75 -14.73 50.19
CA ILE A 12 -22.01 -14.76 51.48
C ILE A 12 -21.58 -13.35 51.87
N ALA A 13 -21.13 -12.49 50.93
CA ALA A 13 -20.79 -11.12 51.21
C ALA A 13 -21.99 -10.31 51.78
N LEU A 14 -23.18 -10.52 51.22
CA LEU A 14 -24.40 -9.90 51.73
C LEU A 14 -24.73 -10.38 53.16
N LEU A 15 -24.52 -11.66 53.44
CA LEU A 15 -24.71 -12.23 54.79
C LEU A 15 -23.71 -11.63 55.78
N VAL A 16 -22.42 -11.52 55.40
CA VAL A 16 -21.38 -10.87 56.18
C VAL A 16 -21.73 -9.40 56.50
N ALA A 17 -22.20 -8.66 55.46
CA ALA A 17 -22.67 -7.28 55.65
C ALA A 17 -23.83 -7.18 56.65
N GLY A 18 -24.77 -8.11 56.56
CA GLY A 18 -25.88 -8.23 57.56
C GLY A 18 -25.40 -8.48 58.97
N LEU A 19 -24.38 -9.35 59.16
CA LEU A 19 -23.78 -9.61 60.46
C LEU A 19 -23.02 -8.39 61.00
N PHE A 20 -22.40 -7.58 60.16
CA PHE A 20 -21.80 -6.29 60.58
C PHE A 20 -22.88 -5.32 61.08
N LEU A 21 -23.99 -5.20 60.38
CA LEU A 21 -25.11 -4.36 60.80
C LEU A 21 -25.75 -4.87 62.11
N PHE A 22 -25.83 -6.19 62.30
CA PHE A 22 -26.29 -6.79 63.51
C PHE A 22 -25.35 -6.56 64.70
N SER A 23 -24.03 -6.54 64.47
CA SER A 23 -23.02 -6.27 65.49
C SER A 23 -23.11 -4.87 66.10
N LEU A 24 -23.67 -3.91 65.40
CA LEU A 24 -23.95 -2.55 65.90
C LEU A 24 -24.97 -2.57 67.04
N LYS A 25 -25.82 -3.64 67.17
CA LYS A 25 -26.79 -3.81 68.27
C LYS A 25 -26.22 -4.62 69.46
N THR A 26 -25.17 -5.44 69.19
CA THR A 26 -24.70 -6.42 70.19
C THR A 26 -23.35 -6.07 70.79
N ASP A 27 -22.71 -4.98 70.36
CA ASP A 27 -21.37 -4.52 70.79
C ASP A 27 -20.28 -5.62 70.70
N SER A 28 -20.45 -6.62 69.85
CA SER A 28 -19.53 -7.75 69.71
C SER A 28 -18.97 -7.87 68.30
N TRP A 29 -17.67 -7.63 68.15
CA TRP A 29 -16.92 -7.75 66.90
C TRP A 29 -16.51 -9.18 66.54
N ARG A 30 -16.72 -10.17 67.43
CA ARG A 30 -16.25 -11.55 67.24
C ARG A 30 -17.00 -12.26 66.06
N LEU A 31 -18.30 -12.07 65.96
CA LEU A 31 -19.11 -12.67 64.90
C LEU A 31 -18.83 -12.11 63.51
N PRO A 32 -18.82 -10.80 63.28
CA PRO A 32 -18.46 -10.24 62.00
C PRO A 32 -17.04 -10.59 61.55
N LEU A 33 -16.09 -10.61 62.49
CA LEU A 33 -14.67 -10.91 62.19
C LEU A 33 -14.50 -12.39 61.79
N ALA A 34 -15.16 -13.30 62.50
CA ALA A 34 -15.22 -14.73 62.12
C ALA A 34 -15.88 -14.96 60.75
N ALA A 35 -16.98 -14.25 60.49
CA ALA A 35 -17.70 -14.34 59.21
C ALA A 35 -16.87 -13.77 58.04
N SER A 36 -16.13 -12.66 58.29
CA SER A 36 -15.21 -12.11 57.30
C SER A 36 -14.02 -13.05 57.03
N GLY A 37 -13.46 -13.67 58.06
CA GLY A 37 -12.41 -14.69 57.88
C GLY A 37 -12.93 -15.91 57.10
N LEU A 38 -14.15 -16.38 57.42
CA LEU A 38 -14.77 -17.45 56.66
C LEU A 38 -15.03 -17.04 55.20
N TRP A 39 -15.46 -15.80 54.93
CA TRP A 39 -15.65 -15.29 53.60
C TRP A 39 -14.34 -15.27 52.78
N VAL A 40 -13.23 -14.83 53.40
CA VAL A 40 -11.89 -14.86 52.76
C VAL A 40 -11.49 -16.28 52.44
N VAL A 41 -11.71 -17.24 53.33
CA VAL A 41 -11.41 -18.66 53.06
C VAL A 41 -12.28 -19.21 51.93
N VAL A 42 -13.58 -18.91 51.94
CA VAL A 42 -14.48 -19.33 50.87
C VAL A 42 -14.14 -18.63 49.54
N ALA A 43 -13.70 -17.37 49.59
CA ALA A 43 -13.24 -16.64 48.41
C ALA A 43 -11.96 -17.27 47.79
N LEU A 44 -11.01 -17.68 48.64
CA LEU A 44 -9.82 -18.40 48.19
C LEU A 44 -10.16 -19.79 47.64
N LEU A 45 -10.93 -20.54 48.35
CA LEU A 45 -11.34 -21.89 47.94
C LEU A 45 -12.23 -21.87 46.71
N GLY A 46 -13.22 -20.98 46.63
CA GLY A 46 -14.16 -20.89 45.52
C GLY A 46 -13.61 -20.08 44.34
N GLY A 47 -12.82 -19.06 44.60
CA GLY A 47 -12.26 -18.18 43.55
C GLY A 47 -10.99 -18.67 42.90
N VAL A 48 -10.15 -19.41 43.65
CA VAL A 48 -8.83 -19.85 43.17
C VAL A 48 -8.75 -21.40 43.12
N VAL A 49 -8.95 -22.06 44.26
CA VAL A 49 -8.73 -23.52 44.37
C VAL A 49 -9.73 -24.31 43.54
N TYR A 50 -11.01 -24.03 43.66
CA TYR A 50 -12.06 -24.75 42.94
C TYR A 50 -11.91 -24.62 41.41
N PRO A 51 -11.73 -23.39 40.82
CA PRO A 51 -11.50 -23.29 39.41
C PRO A 51 -10.22 -24.01 38.95
N ALA A 52 -9.10 -23.94 39.73
CA ALA A 52 -7.86 -24.63 39.42
C ALA A 52 -8.05 -26.16 39.42
N VAL A 53 -8.74 -26.72 40.39
CA VAL A 53 -9.05 -28.15 40.48
C VAL A 53 -9.94 -28.61 39.34
N VAL A 54 -11.01 -27.84 39.04
CA VAL A 54 -11.90 -28.15 37.89
C VAL A 54 -11.09 -28.05 36.58
N GLN A 55 -10.23 -27.05 36.45
CA GLN A 55 -9.39 -26.93 35.27
C GLN A 55 -8.44 -28.14 35.11
N ALA A 56 -7.74 -28.52 36.16
CA ALA A 56 -6.75 -29.60 36.13
C ALA A 56 -7.37 -30.99 35.94
N LEU A 57 -8.47 -31.29 36.62
CA LEU A 57 -9.02 -32.64 36.69
C LEU A 57 -10.20 -32.90 35.76
N VAL A 58 -10.91 -31.84 35.31
CA VAL A 58 -12.11 -31.98 34.49
C VAL A 58 -11.91 -31.40 33.11
N VAL A 59 -11.30 -30.20 33.01
CA VAL A 59 -11.15 -29.49 31.73
C VAL A 59 -9.93 -30.01 30.97
N ASN A 60 -8.74 -29.97 31.55
CA ASN A 60 -7.50 -30.36 30.85
C ASN A 60 -7.53 -31.77 30.23
N PRO A 61 -8.06 -32.83 30.90
CA PRO A 61 -8.12 -34.13 30.27
C PRO A 61 -9.12 -34.25 29.11
N ASN A 62 -10.11 -33.33 29.06
CA ASN A 62 -11.18 -33.32 28.05
C ASN A 62 -11.31 -31.92 27.44
N GLN A 63 -10.18 -31.23 27.23
CA GLN A 63 -10.14 -29.80 26.89
C GLN A 63 -10.90 -29.51 25.59
N GLN A 64 -10.62 -30.29 24.54
CA GLN A 64 -11.27 -30.10 23.24
C GLN A 64 -12.79 -30.16 23.33
N GLU A 65 -13.35 -31.15 24.02
CA GLU A 65 -14.80 -31.33 24.16
C GLU A 65 -15.42 -30.25 25.05
N ARG A 66 -14.73 -29.87 26.13
CA ARG A 66 -15.24 -28.89 27.12
C ARG A 66 -15.15 -27.45 26.60
N GLU A 67 -14.16 -27.14 25.78
CA GLU A 67 -13.98 -25.82 25.19
C GLU A 67 -14.70 -25.66 23.85
N ALA A 68 -15.12 -26.74 23.18
CA ALA A 68 -15.79 -26.70 21.88
C ALA A 68 -16.94 -25.68 21.79
N PRO A 69 -17.88 -25.56 22.74
CA PRO A 69 -18.96 -24.58 22.66
C PRO A 69 -18.48 -23.12 22.76
N PHE A 70 -17.37 -22.87 23.45
CA PHE A 70 -16.77 -21.54 23.57
C PHE A 70 -15.95 -21.20 22.33
N ILE A 71 -15.21 -22.17 21.78
CA ILE A 71 -14.50 -22.06 20.51
C ILE A 71 -15.48 -21.75 19.37
N GLU A 72 -16.61 -22.46 19.31
CA GLU A 72 -17.64 -22.20 18.30
C GLU A 72 -18.16 -20.76 18.37
N ARG A 73 -18.48 -20.25 19.57
CA ARG A 73 -18.91 -18.87 19.76
C ARG A 73 -17.82 -17.87 19.37
N ASN A 74 -16.58 -18.15 19.74
CA ASN A 74 -15.44 -17.30 19.37
C ASN A 74 -15.22 -17.28 17.86
N VAL A 75 -15.26 -18.43 17.18
CA VAL A 75 -15.11 -18.54 15.73
C VAL A 75 -16.21 -17.78 15.01
N LEU A 76 -17.48 -18.01 15.36
CA LEU A 76 -18.61 -17.34 14.73
C LEU A 76 -18.58 -15.82 14.98
N ALA A 77 -18.37 -15.42 16.24
CA ALA A 77 -18.30 -13.99 16.58
C ALA A 77 -17.16 -13.28 15.89
N THR A 78 -15.97 -13.91 15.78
CA THR A 78 -14.82 -13.34 15.10
C THR A 78 -15.07 -13.21 13.59
N ARG A 79 -15.65 -14.23 12.95
CA ARG A 79 -16.02 -14.15 11.53
C ARG A 79 -16.98 -12.99 11.27
N GLN A 80 -18.03 -12.86 12.06
CA GLN A 80 -18.99 -11.76 11.95
C GLN A 80 -18.35 -10.42 12.24
N ALA A 81 -17.53 -10.33 13.29
CA ALA A 81 -16.91 -9.08 13.71
C ALA A 81 -15.97 -8.48 12.66
N PHE A 82 -15.33 -9.32 11.87
CA PHE A 82 -14.37 -8.90 10.82
C PHE A 82 -14.92 -9.03 9.39
N GLY A 83 -16.20 -9.40 9.20
CA GLY A 83 -16.82 -9.54 7.87
C GLY A 83 -16.17 -10.63 7.02
N ILE A 84 -15.78 -11.75 7.64
CA ILE A 84 -15.18 -12.91 6.97
C ILE A 84 -16.06 -14.16 7.07
N ASP A 85 -17.32 -13.99 7.35
CA ASP A 85 -18.32 -15.06 7.43
C ASP A 85 -18.83 -15.51 6.05
N ASN A 86 -18.74 -14.64 5.03
CA ASN A 86 -19.23 -14.87 3.67
C ASN A 86 -18.11 -14.96 2.63
N VAL A 87 -16.95 -15.49 2.99
CA VAL A 87 -15.86 -15.70 2.03
C VAL A 87 -16.21 -16.85 1.08
N SER A 88 -16.15 -16.60 -0.23
CA SER A 88 -16.36 -17.62 -1.26
C SER A 88 -15.13 -18.50 -1.38
N GLU A 89 -15.21 -19.78 -0.99
CA GLU A 89 -14.10 -20.73 -1.16
C GLU A 89 -14.24 -21.49 -2.49
N GLN A 90 -13.17 -21.49 -3.29
CA GLN A 90 -13.09 -22.22 -4.55
C GLN A 90 -11.83 -23.07 -4.57
N THR A 91 -11.99 -24.36 -4.85
CA THR A 91 -10.87 -25.26 -5.03
C THR A 91 -10.37 -25.22 -6.46
N ILE A 92 -9.07 -25.00 -6.63
CA ILE A 92 -8.38 -24.91 -7.92
C ILE A 92 -7.18 -25.85 -7.96
N SER A 93 -6.82 -26.30 -9.15
CA SER A 93 -5.58 -27.04 -9.40
C SER A 93 -4.84 -26.38 -10.54
N PHE A 94 -3.55 -26.21 -10.39
CA PHE A 94 -2.70 -25.71 -11.46
C PHE A 94 -2.08 -26.83 -12.24
N GLY A 95 -2.24 -26.76 -13.57
CA GLY A 95 -1.64 -27.68 -14.54
C GLY A 95 -0.34 -27.15 -15.13
N THR A 96 -0.03 -27.61 -16.34
CA THR A 96 1.12 -27.15 -17.12
C THR A 96 0.68 -26.15 -18.17
N LEU A 97 1.47 -25.09 -18.39
CA LEU A 97 1.30 -24.11 -19.46
C LEU A 97 2.23 -24.43 -20.62
N SER A 98 1.70 -24.27 -21.82
CA SER A 98 2.48 -24.28 -23.06
C SER A 98 2.56 -22.87 -23.67
N ALA A 99 3.57 -22.64 -24.52
CA ALA A 99 3.69 -21.38 -25.25
C ALA A 99 2.45 -21.06 -26.10
N ALA A 100 1.79 -22.08 -26.66
CA ALA A 100 0.58 -21.91 -27.47
C ALA A 100 -0.61 -21.44 -26.62
N GLU A 101 -0.81 -22.00 -25.43
CA GLU A 101 -1.87 -21.58 -24.50
C GLU A 101 -1.67 -20.14 -24.01
N ILE A 102 -0.42 -19.76 -23.66
CA ILE A 102 -0.09 -18.40 -23.25
C ILE A 102 -0.31 -17.43 -24.42
N THR A 103 0.05 -17.81 -25.64
CA THR A 103 -0.15 -16.97 -26.84
C THR A 103 -1.63 -16.78 -27.15
N ALA A 104 -2.44 -17.84 -26.98
CA ALA A 104 -3.87 -17.78 -27.21
C ALA A 104 -4.61 -16.86 -26.23
N ASP A 105 -4.06 -16.68 -25.01
CA ASP A 105 -4.65 -15.87 -23.95
C ASP A 105 -3.61 -15.00 -23.24
N ALA A 106 -2.95 -14.14 -24.00
CA ALA A 106 -1.91 -13.22 -23.48
C ALA A 106 -2.48 -11.96 -22.81
N SER A 107 -3.80 -11.73 -22.85
CA SER A 107 -4.43 -10.53 -22.29
C SER A 107 -4.07 -10.27 -20.84
N PRO A 108 -4.11 -11.24 -19.90
CA PRO A 108 -3.77 -10.98 -18.49
C PRO A 108 -2.32 -10.56 -18.26
N LEU A 109 -1.42 -10.91 -19.21
CA LEU A 109 -0.01 -10.54 -19.11
C LEU A 109 0.26 -9.05 -19.36
N ARG A 110 -0.64 -8.39 -20.12
CA ARG A 110 -0.54 -6.95 -20.40
C ARG A 110 -0.82 -6.07 -19.18
N ASP A 111 -1.50 -6.62 -18.18
CA ASP A 111 -1.85 -5.91 -16.95
C ASP A 111 -0.88 -6.22 -15.79
N VAL A 112 0.13 -7.05 -16.03
CA VAL A 112 1.16 -7.35 -15.04
C VAL A 112 1.94 -6.09 -14.72
N ARG A 113 1.96 -5.72 -13.44
CA ARG A 113 2.60 -4.51 -12.98
C ARG A 113 4.13 -4.62 -13.01
N LEU A 114 4.76 -3.75 -13.81
CA LEU A 114 6.22 -3.64 -13.87
C LEU A 114 6.76 -2.54 -12.95
N LEU A 115 5.93 -1.56 -12.61
CA LEU A 115 6.29 -0.43 -11.75
C LEU A 115 5.78 -0.65 -10.33
N ASN A 116 6.69 -0.64 -9.34
CA ASN A 116 6.35 -0.81 -7.94
C ASN A 116 6.15 0.57 -7.28
N PRO A 117 4.95 0.89 -6.73
CA PRO A 117 4.68 2.19 -6.16
C PRO A 117 5.64 2.54 -5.02
N GLY A 118 5.85 1.64 -4.05
CA GLY A 118 6.71 1.88 -2.90
C GLY A 118 8.20 2.08 -3.24
N ARG A 119 8.64 1.75 -4.47
CA ARG A 119 10.03 1.92 -4.92
C ARG A 119 10.26 3.13 -5.79
N LEU A 120 9.24 3.62 -6.47
CA LEU A 120 9.38 4.64 -7.50
C LEU A 120 9.04 6.06 -7.05
N VAL A 121 8.66 6.27 -5.78
CA VAL A 121 8.33 7.59 -5.24
C VAL A 121 9.44 8.61 -5.53
N ASP A 122 10.70 8.27 -5.22
CA ASP A 122 11.84 9.15 -5.44
C ASP A 122 12.09 9.41 -6.94
N ARG A 123 11.83 8.40 -7.78
CA ARG A 123 11.90 8.56 -9.23
C ARG A 123 10.87 9.57 -9.74
N PHE A 124 9.61 9.40 -9.33
CA PHE A 124 8.54 10.35 -9.68
C PHE A 124 8.86 11.76 -9.15
N ARG A 125 9.39 11.87 -7.94
CA ARG A 125 9.81 13.15 -7.34
C ARG A 125 10.89 13.83 -8.17
N ILE A 126 11.90 13.09 -8.64
CA ILE A 126 12.96 13.61 -9.48
C ILE A 126 12.45 14.02 -10.86
N ASP A 127 11.63 13.18 -11.49
CA ASP A 127 11.14 13.43 -12.85
C ASP A 127 10.09 14.55 -12.92
N GLN A 128 9.24 14.68 -11.90
CA GLN A 128 8.03 15.52 -11.90
C GLN A 128 8.02 16.62 -10.84
N GLY A 129 8.94 16.57 -9.87
CA GLY A 129 9.04 17.53 -8.77
C GLY A 129 10.10 18.62 -9.00
N GLN A 130 10.43 18.97 -10.25
CA GLN A 130 11.51 19.90 -10.58
C GLN A 130 11.24 21.36 -10.17
N ARG A 131 10.07 21.69 -9.64
CA ARG A 131 9.72 23.03 -9.19
C ARG A 131 9.86 23.15 -7.68
N SER A 132 10.48 24.23 -7.23
CA SER A 132 10.57 24.58 -5.81
C SER A 132 9.19 24.65 -5.18
N GLY A 133 9.00 23.99 -4.05
CA GLY A 133 7.73 23.98 -3.31
C GLY A 133 6.77 22.86 -3.70
N LEU A 134 7.05 22.04 -4.73
CA LEU A 134 6.25 20.86 -5.04
C LEU A 134 6.99 19.57 -4.67
N THR A 135 6.24 18.59 -4.20
CA THR A 135 6.74 17.25 -3.87
C THR A 135 5.72 16.17 -4.21
N ILE A 136 6.20 14.94 -4.35
CA ILE A 136 5.38 13.73 -4.41
C ILE A 136 5.69 12.94 -3.15
N ARG A 137 4.68 12.54 -2.39
CA ARG A 137 4.84 11.84 -1.12
C ARG A 137 4.80 10.34 -1.28
N ASP A 138 3.81 9.86 -2.00
CA ASP A 138 3.56 8.45 -2.27
C ASP A 138 3.07 8.24 -3.70
N LEU A 139 2.83 7.00 -4.04
CA LEU A 139 2.27 6.56 -5.31
C LEU A 139 1.15 5.59 -5.04
N ASP A 140 -0.02 5.95 -5.49
CA ASP A 140 -1.22 5.14 -5.43
C ASP A 140 -1.39 4.27 -6.67
N VAL A 141 -1.97 3.10 -6.48
CA VAL A 141 -2.35 2.20 -7.57
C VAL A 141 -3.84 2.35 -7.82
N ASP A 142 -4.22 2.69 -9.05
CA ASP A 142 -5.61 2.82 -9.45
C ASP A 142 -5.80 2.31 -10.90
N ARG A 143 -7.00 2.44 -11.44
CA ARG A 143 -7.36 2.07 -12.80
C ARG A 143 -8.00 3.22 -13.54
N TYR A 144 -7.58 3.42 -14.76
CA TYR A 144 -8.11 4.43 -15.67
C TYR A 144 -8.25 3.88 -17.07
N VAL A 145 -9.17 4.45 -17.84
CA VAL A 145 -9.28 4.16 -19.27
C VAL A 145 -8.21 4.97 -20.01
N VAL A 146 -7.17 4.30 -20.46
CA VAL A 146 -6.08 4.87 -21.26
C VAL A 146 -6.10 4.20 -22.63
N ASP A 147 -6.11 4.98 -23.71
CA ASP A 147 -6.20 4.48 -25.09
C ASP A 147 -7.41 3.56 -25.35
N GLY A 148 -8.54 3.84 -24.68
CA GLY A 148 -9.79 3.09 -24.82
C GLY A 148 -9.82 1.72 -24.11
N ARG A 149 -8.82 1.42 -23.29
CA ARG A 149 -8.74 0.23 -22.44
C ARG A 149 -8.54 0.62 -20.97
N GLU A 150 -9.27 -0.03 -20.08
CA GLU A 150 -9.00 0.07 -18.65
C GLU A 150 -7.63 -0.54 -18.33
N GLN A 151 -6.78 0.21 -17.66
CA GLN A 151 -5.41 -0.16 -17.33
C GLN A 151 -5.08 0.26 -15.91
N GLN A 152 -4.22 -0.51 -15.28
CA GLN A 152 -3.64 -0.16 -14.00
C GLN A 152 -2.62 0.97 -14.17
N VAL A 153 -2.72 1.98 -13.32
CA VAL A 153 -1.83 3.14 -13.32
C VAL A 153 -1.24 3.38 -11.94
N LEU A 154 -0.11 4.05 -11.91
CA LEU A 154 0.42 4.70 -10.71
C LEU A 154 0.01 6.17 -10.75
N MET A 155 -0.62 6.64 -9.69
CA MET A 155 -1.11 8.00 -9.52
C MET A 155 -0.40 8.68 -8.36
N ALA A 156 -0.09 9.96 -8.49
CA ALA A 156 0.47 10.77 -7.41
C ALA A 156 -0.03 12.21 -7.48
N ALA A 157 -0.27 12.82 -6.34
CA ALA A 157 -0.49 14.25 -6.25
C ALA A 157 0.84 15.02 -6.20
N ARG A 158 0.94 16.13 -6.95
CA ARG A 158 2.02 17.12 -6.78
C ARG A 158 1.63 18.07 -5.65
N GLU A 159 1.95 17.68 -4.43
CA GLU A 159 1.58 18.41 -3.23
C GLU A 159 2.52 19.57 -2.94
N LEU A 160 2.04 20.55 -2.18
CA LEU A 160 2.86 21.65 -1.69
C LEU A 160 3.76 21.19 -0.54
N ASP A 161 5.07 21.32 -0.71
CA ASP A 161 6.06 21.19 0.36
C ASP A 161 6.38 22.57 0.93
N GLN A 162 5.68 22.94 1.99
CA GLN A 162 5.89 24.23 2.70
C GLN A 162 7.31 24.39 3.25
N GLY A 163 8.03 23.28 3.46
CA GLY A 163 9.43 23.28 3.90
C GLY A 163 10.41 23.70 2.80
N ASN A 164 10.03 23.55 1.53
CA ASN A 164 10.91 23.74 0.34
C ASN A 164 10.40 24.82 -0.63
N ILE A 165 9.53 25.72 -0.18
CA ILE A 165 9.10 26.89 -0.98
C ILE A 165 10.24 27.89 -1.19
N ALA A 166 10.23 28.59 -2.33
CA ALA A 166 11.29 29.54 -2.71
C ALA A 166 11.38 30.73 -1.73
N THR A 167 10.27 31.19 -1.18
CA THR A 167 10.23 32.34 -0.28
C THR A 167 9.51 31.96 1.04
N LYS A 168 10.28 31.83 2.11
CA LYS A 168 9.80 31.46 3.46
C LYS A 168 9.31 32.64 4.30
N SER A 169 8.94 33.76 3.67
CA SER A 169 8.27 34.86 4.34
C SER A 169 6.83 34.50 4.67
N TRP A 170 6.20 35.21 5.57
CA TRP A 170 4.78 35.04 5.87
C TRP A 170 3.90 35.11 4.60
N GLN A 171 4.16 36.10 3.73
CA GLN A 171 3.45 36.20 2.45
C GLN A 171 3.74 35.00 1.55
N GLY A 172 4.98 34.57 1.46
CA GLY A 172 5.35 33.37 0.71
C GLY A 172 4.57 32.14 1.15
N THR A 173 4.54 31.88 2.47
CA THR A 173 3.92 30.69 3.05
C THR A 173 2.39 30.71 3.00
N HIS A 174 1.76 31.90 3.17
CA HIS A 174 0.32 31.98 3.38
C HIS A 174 -0.46 32.64 2.24
N LEU A 175 0.20 33.41 1.34
CA LEU A 175 -0.49 34.15 0.27
C LEU A 175 -0.03 33.74 -1.14
N ILE A 176 1.23 33.26 -1.31
CA ILE A 176 1.81 32.93 -2.62
C ILE A 176 1.81 31.42 -2.87
N PHE A 177 2.50 30.67 -2.05
CA PHE A 177 2.56 29.20 -2.16
C PHE A 177 1.43 28.59 -1.32
N THR A 178 0.23 28.64 -1.87
CA THR A 178 -1.01 28.27 -1.15
C THR A 178 -1.49 26.87 -1.49
N HIS A 179 -1.08 26.27 -2.61
CA HIS A 179 -1.62 25.01 -3.12
C HIS A 179 -0.56 24.15 -3.80
N GLY A 180 -0.80 22.85 -3.90
CA GLY A 180 -0.13 21.94 -4.80
C GLY A 180 -0.69 22.02 -6.22
N CYS A 181 -0.21 21.17 -7.15
CA CYS A 181 -0.47 21.34 -8.59
C CYS A 181 -0.75 20.03 -9.33
N GLY A 182 -1.98 19.56 -9.28
CA GLY A 182 -2.48 18.48 -10.13
C GLY A 182 -1.90 17.10 -9.81
N LEU A 183 -2.15 16.18 -10.71
CA LEU A 183 -1.75 14.79 -10.60
C LEU A 183 -0.69 14.41 -11.62
N VAL A 184 0.10 13.41 -11.28
CA VAL A 184 1.01 12.69 -12.16
C VAL A 184 0.54 11.27 -12.28
N GLN A 185 0.45 10.76 -13.50
CA GLN A 185 0.05 9.41 -13.80
C GLN A 185 1.08 8.72 -14.67
N ALA A 186 1.34 7.43 -14.41
CA ALA A 186 2.11 6.57 -15.30
C ALA A 186 1.44 5.21 -15.42
N SER A 187 1.58 4.55 -16.58
CA SER A 187 1.16 3.16 -16.72
C SER A 187 1.89 2.28 -15.72
N ALA A 188 1.19 1.40 -15.01
CA ALA A 188 1.80 0.48 -14.06
C ALA A 188 2.50 -0.72 -14.74
N SER A 189 2.10 -1.05 -15.98
CA SER A 189 2.57 -2.21 -16.74
C SER A 189 3.49 -1.85 -17.91
N ARG A 190 3.75 -0.57 -18.17
CA ARG A 190 4.61 -0.11 -19.28
C ARG A 190 5.79 0.71 -18.78
N VAL A 191 6.91 0.53 -19.44
CA VAL A 191 8.15 1.29 -19.19
C VAL A 191 8.75 1.79 -20.50
N GLU A 192 9.43 2.92 -20.45
CA GLU A 192 10.27 3.34 -21.58
C GLU A 192 11.50 2.42 -21.74
N THR A 193 12.12 2.40 -22.91
CA THR A 193 13.40 1.69 -23.14
C THR A 193 14.52 2.13 -22.20
N SER A 194 14.44 3.34 -21.68
CA SER A 194 15.35 3.90 -20.68
C SER A 194 15.14 3.30 -19.27
N GLY A 195 14.07 2.54 -19.05
CA GLY A 195 13.63 2.05 -17.73
C GLY A 195 12.89 3.09 -16.90
N ARG A 196 12.46 4.20 -17.52
CA ARG A 196 11.62 5.24 -16.89
C ARG A 196 10.14 4.85 -16.94
N PRO A 197 9.31 5.38 -16.01
CA PRO A 197 7.87 5.27 -16.13
C PRO A 197 7.34 5.91 -17.43
N ASP A 198 6.37 5.25 -18.06
CA ASP A 198 5.61 5.80 -19.18
C ASP A 198 4.52 6.74 -18.62
N TYR A 199 4.85 8.04 -18.57
CA TYR A 199 3.97 9.06 -18.00
C TYR A 199 2.80 9.38 -18.93
N VAL A 200 1.61 9.47 -18.35
CA VAL A 200 0.35 9.78 -19.04
C VAL A 200 -0.19 11.10 -18.50
N SER A 201 -0.69 11.95 -19.39
CA SER A 201 -1.30 13.23 -19.00
C SER A 201 -2.65 13.01 -18.33
N VAL A 202 -2.89 13.71 -17.23
CA VAL A 202 -4.19 13.77 -16.53
C VAL A 202 -4.79 15.14 -16.78
N PRO A 203 -5.82 15.25 -17.64
CA PRO A 203 -6.46 16.53 -17.89
C PRO A 203 -7.28 16.96 -16.68
N LEU A 204 -7.02 18.17 -16.18
CA LEU A 204 -7.72 18.77 -15.06
C LEU A 204 -8.13 20.21 -15.41
N ASP A 205 -9.37 20.58 -15.12
CA ASP A 205 -9.88 21.94 -15.26
C ASP A 205 -9.41 22.82 -14.10
N ARG A 206 -9.27 22.21 -12.91
CA ARG A 206 -8.80 22.84 -11.67
C ARG A 206 -7.70 21.99 -11.05
N PRO A 207 -6.43 22.23 -11.39
CA PRO A 207 -5.30 21.47 -10.87
C PRO A 207 -4.83 21.92 -9.47
N GLU A 208 -5.34 23.03 -8.93
CA GLU A 208 -4.91 23.58 -7.66
C GLU A 208 -5.36 22.68 -6.50
N LEU A 209 -4.39 22.22 -5.69
CA LEU A 209 -4.62 21.37 -4.53
C LEU A 209 -4.49 22.20 -3.25
N TYR A 210 -5.57 22.88 -2.86
CA TYR A 210 -5.61 23.66 -1.60
C TYR A 210 -5.75 22.77 -0.38
N PHE A 211 -6.24 21.54 -0.56
CA PHE A 211 -6.41 20.50 0.45
C PHE A 211 -5.70 19.24 -0.01
N SER A 212 -4.78 18.74 0.81
CA SER A 212 -4.00 17.52 0.53
C SER A 212 -3.56 16.84 1.83
N GLU A 213 -2.87 15.72 1.76
CA GLU A 213 -2.49 14.93 2.94
C GLU A 213 -1.49 15.62 3.88
N SER A 214 -0.82 16.61 3.42
CA SER A 214 0.36 17.13 4.12
C SER A 214 0.30 18.61 4.43
N LEU A 215 -0.79 19.25 4.08
CA LEU A 215 -0.92 20.67 4.27
C LEU A 215 -1.31 21.00 5.71
N SER A 216 -0.48 21.80 6.36
CA SER A 216 -0.73 22.26 7.73
C SER A 216 -1.02 23.77 7.77
N GLY A 217 -1.58 24.22 8.87
CA GLY A 217 -1.86 25.62 9.11
C GLY A 217 -2.98 26.17 8.22
N TYR A 218 -2.83 27.45 7.84
CA TYR A 218 -3.82 28.15 7.04
C TYR A 218 -3.20 28.75 5.76
N ALA A 219 -4.05 29.02 4.77
CA ALA A 219 -3.72 29.87 3.63
C ALA A 219 -4.78 30.96 3.46
N VAL A 220 -4.41 32.08 2.87
CA VAL A 220 -5.32 33.16 2.55
C VAL A 220 -5.31 33.37 1.03
N VAL A 221 -6.45 33.13 0.42
CA VAL A 221 -6.67 33.23 -1.03
C VAL A 221 -7.43 34.51 -1.39
N ASN A 222 -7.47 34.86 -2.66
CA ASN A 222 -8.12 36.09 -3.16
C ASN A 222 -7.58 37.34 -2.48
N THR A 223 -6.25 37.43 -2.40
CA THR A 223 -5.53 38.60 -1.88
C THR A 223 -5.11 39.54 -3.02
N THR A 224 -4.47 40.66 -2.69
CA THR A 224 -3.87 41.54 -3.72
C THR A 224 -2.53 40.99 -4.25
N VAL A 225 -2.00 39.97 -3.62
CA VAL A 225 -0.80 39.25 -4.04
C VAL A 225 -1.24 38.04 -4.86
N SER A 226 -0.67 37.88 -6.06
CA SER A 226 -0.96 36.71 -6.90
C SER A 226 -0.39 35.42 -6.26
N GLU A 227 -1.17 34.37 -6.32
CA GLU A 227 -0.74 33.04 -5.93
C GLU A 227 0.27 32.47 -6.94
N ASP A 228 1.00 31.45 -6.56
CA ASP A 228 1.88 30.72 -7.47
C ASP A 228 1.04 30.00 -8.54
N VAL A 229 1.62 29.81 -9.73
CA VAL A 229 0.91 29.26 -10.90
C VAL A 229 1.35 27.82 -11.11
N CYS A 230 0.42 26.92 -11.33
CA CYS A 230 0.74 25.54 -11.67
C CYS A 230 1.54 25.44 -12.98
N PRO A 231 2.46 24.44 -13.13
CA PRO A 231 3.36 24.34 -14.29
C PRO A 231 2.66 24.37 -15.65
N ASP A 232 1.45 23.83 -15.70
CA ASP A 232 0.68 23.69 -16.94
C ASP A 232 -0.31 24.84 -17.18
N GLN A 233 -0.28 25.89 -16.33
CA GLN A 233 -1.13 27.06 -16.42
C GLN A 233 -0.32 28.31 -16.79
N THR A 234 -0.95 29.25 -17.47
CA THR A 234 -0.31 30.53 -17.86
C THR A 234 -0.55 31.66 -16.86
N ASN A 235 -1.62 31.59 -16.06
CA ASN A 235 -2.01 32.58 -15.06
C ASN A 235 -2.58 31.92 -13.81
N ALA A 236 -2.31 32.51 -12.65
CA ALA A 236 -3.04 32.16 -11.43
C ALA A 236 -4.50 32.60 -11.58
N GLY A 237 -5.43 31.65 -11.43
CA GLY A 237 -6.86 31.95 -11.33
C GLY A 237 -7.21 32.59 -9.98
N GLU A 238 -8.37 33.21 -9.89
CA GLU A 238 -8.96 33.55 -8.59
C GLU A 238 -9.54 32.26 -7.98
N TYR A 239 -9.40 32.11 -6.65
CA TYR A 239 -10.06 31.01 -5.94
C TYR A 239 -11.58 31.22 -5.94
N GLU A 240 -12.31 30.29 -6.54
CA GLU A 240 -13.78 30.34 -6.68
C GLU A 240 -14.49 29.35 -5.74
N GLY A 241 -13.75 28.66 -4.88
CA GLY A 241 -14.30 27.66 -3.95
C GLY A 241 -15.01 28.29 -2.74
N ASP A 242 -15.92 27.52 -2.17
CA ASP A 242 -16.70 27.91 -0.98
C ASP A 242 -16.05 27.46 0.34
N GLY A 243 -14.92 26.76 0.30
CA GLY A 243 -14.28 26.15 1.47
C GLY A 243 -13.58 27.10 2.43
N GLY A 244 -13.55 28.40 2.13
CA GLY A 244 -12.87 29.40 2.93
C GLY A 244 -13.79 30.27 3.78
N VAL A 245 -13.24 30.87 4.83
CA VAL A 245 -13.93 31.86 5.67
C VAL A 245 -13.57 33.27 5.22
N LYS A 246 -14.55 34.04 4.74
CA LYS A 246 -14.34 35.44 4.29
C LYS A 246 -13.78 36.33 5.42
N LEU A 247 -12.70 37.06 5.11
CA LEU A 247 -12.00 37.94 6.04
C LEU A 247 -12.54 39.42 6.00
N SER A 248 -13.78 39.65 5.56
CA SER A 248 -14.39 40.95 5.44
C SER A 248 -14.63 41.67 6.79
N SER A 249 -14.67 40.95 7.92
CA SER A 249 -14.91 41.50 9.25
C SER A 249 -13.61 41.63 10.05
N PHE A 250 -13.34 42.82 10.60
CA PHE A 250 -12.19 43.01 11.50
C PHE A 250 -12.23 42.08 12.72
N VAL A 251 -13.40 41.85 13.32
CA VAL A 251 -13.56 40.89 14.45
C VAL A 251 -13.16 39.50 14.07
N ARG A 252 -13.50 39.07 12.85
CA ARG A 252 -13.14 37.76 12.33
C ARG A 252 -11.63 37.62 12.10
N ARG A 253 -10.98 38.67 11.56
CA ARG A 253 -9.51 38.73 11.43
C ARG A 253 -8.82 38.64 12.80
N VAL A 254 -9.34 39.36 13.81
CA VAL A 254 -8.82 39.28 15.19
C VAL A 254 -8.98 37.88 15.77
N ALA A 255 -10.14 37.24 15.55
CA ALA A 255 -10.36 35.88 16.05
C ALA A 255 -9.35 34.87 15.44
N PHE A 256 -9.08 34.92 14.13
CA PHE A 256 -8.09 34.08 13.49
C PHE A 256 -6.67 34.46 13.88
N ALA A 257 -6.33 35.74 14.03
CA ALA A 257 -5.02 36.15 14.50
C ALA A 257 -4.71 35.63 15.90
N LEU A 258 -5.71 35.59 16.78
CA LEU A 258 -5.59 34.97 18.12
C LEU A 258 -5.53 33.44 18.04
N HIS A 259 -6.33 32.81 17.18
CA HIS A 259 -6.37 31.37 17.03
C HIS A 259 -5.03 30.82 16.53
N PHE A 260 -4.44 31.45 15.51
CA PHE A 260 -3.16 31.05 14.95
C PHE A 260 -1.94 31.71 15.60
N LEU A 261 -2.16 32.62 16.57
CA LEU A 261 -1.13 33.46 17.20
C LEU A 261 -0.32 34.24 16.16
N ASP A 262 -0.97 34.72 15.10
CA ASP A 262 -0.35 35.38 13.97
C ASP A 262 -0.94 36.78 13.72
N TYR A 263 -0.20 37.81 14.11
CA TYR A 263 -0.61 39.19 13.95
C TYR A 263 -0.56 39.70 12.51
N ASN A 264 0.12 38.99 11.58
CA ASN A 264 0.18 39.41 10.18
C ASN A 264 -1.20 39.40 9.54
N LEU A 265 -2.15 38.58 10.01
CA LEU A 265 -3.56 38.62 9.58
C LEU A 265 -4.24 39.96 9.84
N LEU A 266 -3.75 40.74 10.80
CA LEU A 266 -4.29 42.08 11.10
C LEU A 266 -3.53 43.19 10.37
N GLY A 267 -2.20 43.03 10.20
CA GLY A 267 -1.32 44.07 9.68
C GLY A 267 -1.13 44.08 8.16
N SER A 268 -1.48 42.97 7.48
CA SER A 268 -1.25 42.86 6.05
C SER A 268 -2.25 43.65 5.21
N SER A 269 -1.73 44.56 4.40
CA SER A 269 -2.51 45.29 3.41
C SER A 269 -2.92 44.44 2.20
N ALA A 270 -2.36 43.25 2.06
CA ALA A 270 -2.72 42.33 0.99
C ALA A 270 -4.09 41.66 1.22
N ILE A 271 -4.56 41.60 2.47
CA ILE A 271 -5.85 41.01 2.81
C ILE A 271 -6.96 42.01 2.57
N THR A 272 -7.91 41.67 1.71
CA THR A 272 -9.08 42.47 1.35
C THR A 272 -10.38 41.88 1.93
N ASP A 273 -11.50 42.52 1.66
CA ASP A 273 -12.83 41.99 2.03
C ASP A 273 -13.25 40.79 1.18
N ALA A 274 -12.62 40.59 0.01
CA ALA A 274 -12.80 39.41 -0.86
C ALA A 274 -11.98 38.23 -0.39
N SER A 275 -10.92 38.46 0.41
CA SER A 275 -10.00 37.39 0.84
C SER A 275 -10.70 36.36 1.71
N GLN A 276 -10.33 35.11 1.51
CA GLN A 276 -10.83 33.95 2.26
C GLN A 276 -9.66 33.24 2.95
N LEU A 277 -9.90 32.76 4.15
CA LEU A 277 -8.95 31.96 4.92
C LEU A 277 -9.35 30.51 4.85
N LEU A 278 -8.45 29.66 4.31
CA LEU A 278 -8.57 28.20 4.26
C LEU A 278 -7.88 27.61 5.49
N THR A 279 -8.56 26.69 6.18
CA THR A 279 -8.04 26.03 7.39
C THR A 279 -8.41 24.55 7.40
N ILE A 280 -7.75 23.77 8.27
CA ILE A 280 -7.89 22.32 8.31
C ILE A 280 -7.67 21.74 6.90
N ARG A 281 -6.47 21.96 6.39
CA ARG A 281 -6.13 21.71 4.99
C ARG A 281 -5.64 20.27 4.76
N ASP A 282 -5.23 19.58 5.81
CA ASP A 282 -4.98 18.14 5.77
C ASP A 282 -6.29 17.37 5.63
N VAL A 283 -6.36 16.48 4.64
CA VAL A 283 -7.62 15.79 4.28
C VAL A 283 -8.08 14.81 5.36
N ARG A 284 -7.16 14.13 6.05
CA ARG A 284 -7.50 13.22 7.15
C ARG A 284 -7.96 13.99 8.38
N GLU A 285 -7.25 15.06 8.74
CA GLU A 285 -7.64 15.95 9.84
C GLU A 285 -9.02 16.54 9.57
N ARG A 286 -9.29 16.91 8.30
CA ARG A 286 -10.57 17.46 7.87
C ARG A 286 -11.71 16.47 8.03
N VAL A 287 -11.56 15.24 7.56
CA VAL A 287 -12.56 14.18 7.74
C VAL A 287 -12.74 13.85 9.23
N SER A 288 -11.66 13.74 10.00
CA SER A 288 -11.74 13.46 11.43
C SER A 288 -12.39 14.59 12.23
N THR A 289 -12.29 15.84 11.76
CA THR A 289 -12.99 16.98 12.37
C THR A 289 -14.49 16.92 12.12
N VAL A 290 -14.91 16.48 10.93
CA VAL A 290 -16.33 16.32 10.58
C VAL A 290 -16.95 15.11 11.27
N ALA A 291 -16.21 13.99 11.33
CA ALA A 291 -16.67 12.72 11.88
C ALA A 291 -15.64 12.09 12.84
N PRO A 292 -15.43 12.68 14.04
CA PRO A 292 -14.38 12.25 14.98
C PRO A 292 -14.63 10.85 15.60
N PHE A 293 -15.76 10.28 15.37
CA PHE A 293 -16.16 8.93 15.83
C PHE A 293 -15.79 7.83 14.84
N LEU A 294 -15.29 8.17 13.64
CA LEU A 294 -14.76 7.23 12.66
C LEU A 294 -13.25 7.06 12.82
N SER A 295 -12.77 5.86 12.59
CA SER A 295 -11.34 5.59 12.44
C SER A 295 -10.99 5.65 10.95
N LEU A 296 -9.92 6.34 10.58
CA LEU A 296 -9.58 6.55 9.17
C LEU A 296 -8.45 5.61 8.73
N GLU A 297 -8.48 5.20 7.47
CA GLU A 297 -7.34 4.56 6.81
C GLU A 297 -6.12 5.47 6.86
N GLY A 298 -4.93 4.86 6.90
CA GLY A 298 -3.67 5.59 6.97
C GLY A 298 -3.27 6.26 5.66
N ASP A 299 -3.85 5.83 4.54
CA ASP A 299 -3.43 6.10 3.17
C ASP A 299 -4.61 6.62 2.32
N PRO A 300 -4.96 7.92 2.42
CA PRO A 300 -5.87 8.56 1.48
C PRO A 300 -5.29 8.54 0.07
N TYR A 301 -6.12 8.46 -0.95
CA TYR A 301 -5.64 8.45 -2.32
C TYR A 301 -6.37 9.45 -3.22
N PRO A 302 -5.65 10.11 -4.15
CA PRO A 302 -6.24 11.10 -5.05
C PRO A 302 -6.83 10.45 -6.29
N VAL A 303 -7.95 10.95 -6.76
CA VAL A 303 -8.59 10.55 -8.03
C VAL A 303 -8.94 11.77 -8.86
N ALA A 304 -8.85 11.65 -10.19
CA ALA A 304 -9.27 12.69 -11.13
C ALA A 304 -10.70 12.39 -11.59
N VAL A 305 -11.65 13.21 -11.17
CA VAL A 305 -13.08 13.08 -11.52
C VAL A 305 -13.65 14.46 -11.82
N ASP A 306 -14.41 14.58 -12.90
CA ASP A 306 -15.05 15.83 -13.35
C ASP A 306 -14.08 17.02 -13.48
N GLY A 307 -12.87 16.77 -14.00
CA GLY A 307 -11.82 17.78 -14.17
C GLY A 307 -11.22 18.32 -12.88
N ARG A 308 -11.50 17.69 -11.73
CA ARG A 308 -10.97 18.03 -10.40
C ARG A 308 -10.28 16.85 -9.73
N VAL A 309 -9.47 17.14 -8.75
CA VAL A 309 -8.89 16.13 -7.86
C VAL A 309 -9.79 15.98 -6.63
N LYS A 310 -10.15 14.74 -6.33
CA LYS A 310 -10.82 14.37 -5.08
C LYS A 310 -9.98 13.35 -4.32
N TRP A 311 -9.84 13.55 -3.04
CA TRP A 311 -9.24 12.59 -2.14
C TRP A 311 -10.29 11.60 -1.67
N LEU A 312 -10.00 10.33 -1.76
CA LEU A 312 -10.78 9.25 -1.16
C LEU A 312 -10.12 8.81 0.15
N VAL A 313 -10.90 8.74 1.21
CA VAL A 313 -10.46 8.34 2.56
C VAL A 313 -11.37 7.23 3.05
N ASP A 314 -10.83 6.05 3.26
CA ASP A 314 -11.56 4.97 3.88
C ASP A 314 -11.77 5.22 5.36
N ALA A 315 -13.00 5.02 5.82
CA ALA A 315 -13.37 5.26 7.19
C ALA A 315 -14.09 4.06 7.81
N TYR A 316 -13.68 3.74 9.03
CA TYR A 316 -14.10 2.55 9.74
C TYR A 316 -14.95 2.88 10.94
N THR A 317 -15.92 2.01 11.19
CA THR A 317 -16.53 1.85 12.50
C THR A 317 -15.82 0.74 13.25
N THR A 318 -15.43 0.98 14.48
CA THR A 318 -14.66 0.04 15.29
C THR A 318 -15.23 -0.12 16.69
N SER A 319 -15.00 -1.28 17.32
CA SER A 319 -15.31 -1.52 18.71
C SER A 319 -14.34 -2.55 19.31
N ASN A 320 -14.03 -2.43 20.60
CA ASN A 320 -13.31 -3.44 21.37
C ASN A 320 -14.25 -4.25 22.31
N ARG A 321 -15.56 -4.18 22.09
CA ARG A 321 -16.59 -4.76 22.98
C ARG A 321 -17.50 -5.76 22.28
N TYR A 322 -17.12 -6.27 21.09
CA TYR A 322 -17.92 -7.29 20.44
C TYR A 322 -17.79 -8.62 21.21
N PRO A 323 -18.92 -9.19 21.72
CA PRO A 323 -18.85 -10.37 22.58
C PRO A 323 -18.24 -11.58 21.86
N TYR A 324 -17.35 -12.27 22.52
CA TYR A 324 -16.65 -13.47 22.06
C TYR A 324 -15.69 -13.29 20.87
N ALA A 325 -15.66 -12.14 20.19
CA ALA A 325 -14.73 -11.93 19.09
C ALA A 325 -13.28 -11.80 19.57
N GLN A 326 -12.35 -12.33 18.78
CA GLN A 326 -10.92 -12.16 18.98
C GLN A 326 -10.50 -10.71 18.69
N ASN A 327 -9.51 -10.21 19.42
CA ASN A 327 -8.90 -8.92 19.09
C ASN A 327 -8.10 -9.01 17.77
N ALA A 328 -8.04 -7.90 17.06
CA ALA A 328 -7.19 -7.76 15.88
C ALA A 328 -5.71 -7.95 16.25
N ASP A 329 -4.98 -8.56 15.33
CA ASP A 329 -3.52 -8.66 15.38
C ASP A 329 -2.92 -7.38 14.79
N LEU A 330 -2.58 -6.43 15.65
CA LEU A 330 -2.05 -5.12 15.24
C LEU A 330 -0.66 -5.22 14.58
N SER A 331 0.06 -6.35 14.74
CA SER A 331 1.35 -6.57 14.06
C SER A 331 1.21 -6.70 12.54
N GLN A 332 0.00 -6.86 12.05
CA GLN A 332 -0.30 -6.89 10.61
C GLN A 332 -0.48 -5.50 10.00
N LEU A 333 -0.62 -4.47 10.81
CA LEU A 333 -0.85 -3.09 10.38
C LEU A 333 0.46 -2.33 10.19
N THR A 334 0.45 -1.31 9.34
CA THR A 334 1.60 -0.41 9.15
C THR A 334 1.72 0.56 10.31
N ALA A 335 2.89 1.14 10.50
CA ALA A 335 3.10 2.18 11.51
C ALA A 335 2.28 3.46 11.23
N THR A 336 1.90 3.67 9.97
CA THR A 336 1.08 4.81 9.50
C THR A 336 -0.42 4.52 9.57
N SER A 337 -0.81 3.27 9.87
CA SER A 337 -2.22 2.88 10.00
C SER A 337 -2.94 3.73 11.05
N GLY A 338 -4.13 4.20 10.70
CA GLY A 338 -5.03 4.87 11.65
C GLY A 338 -5.66 3.94 12.69
N LEU A 339 -5.38 2.63 12.64
CA LEU A 339 -5.96 1.57 13.47
C LEU A 339 -5.01 1.07 14.58
N GLY A 340 -4.05 1.87 15.01
CA GLY A 340 -3.04 1.52 16.02
C GLY A 340 -3.55 1.31 17.46
N PHE A 341 -4.81 0.96 17.67
CA PHE A 341 -5.45 0.75 18.96
C PHE A 341 -6.17 -0.61 19.02
N PRO A 342 -6.42 -1.23 20.20
CA PRO A 342 -7.08 -2.50 20.28
C PRO A 342 -8.56 -2.45 19.85
N PHE A 343 -8.95 -3.32 18.92
CA PHE A 343 -10.34 -3.51 18.52
C PHE A 343 -10.63 -5.00 18.24
N ASN A 344 -11.89 -5.39 18.35
CA ASN A 344 -12.38 -6.73 18.01
C ASN A 344 -13.64 -6.70 17.14
N TYR A 345 -13.92 -5.56 16.54
CA TYR A 345 -14.94 -5.34 15.51
C TYR A 345 -14.48 -4.22 14.58
N ILE A 346 -14.64 -4.42 13.28
CA ILE A 346 -14.33 -3.41 12.28
C ILE A 346 -15.22 -3.60 11.05
N ARG A 347 -15.68 -2.47 10.47
CA ARG A 347 -16.32 -2.39 9.16
C ARG A 347 -15.81 -1.16 8.42
N ASN A 348 -15.56 -1.29 7.13
CA ASN A 348 -15.38 -0.13 6.25
C ASN A 348 -16.75 0.42 5.86
N SER A 349 -17.42 1.04 6.83
CA SER A 349 -18.81 1.46 6.69
C SER A 349 -19.00 2.79 5.99
N VAL A 350 -17.93 3.57 5.83
CA VAL A 350 -17.99 4.91 5.23
C VAL A 350 -16.85 5.11 4.26
N LYS A 351 -17.17 5.67 3.09
CA LYS A 351 -16.21 6.27 2.16
C LYS A 351 -16.32 7.78 2.26
N ALA A 352 -15.25 8.41 2.70
CA ALA A 352 -15.18 9.87 2.74
C ALA A 352 -14.52 10.38 1.47
N THR A 353 -15.00 11.52 0.96
CA THR A 353 -14.34 12.25 -0.12
C THR A 353 -14.06 13.66 0.31
N VAL A 354 -12.91 14.20 -0.10
CA VAL A 354 -12.54 15.59 0.10
C VAL A 354 -12.17 16.18 -1.26
N ASP A 355 -12.86 17.24 -1.69
CA ASP A 355 -12.47 17.96 -2.89
C ASP A 355 -11.17 18.72 -2.63
N ALA A 356 -10.15 18.47 -3.45
CA ALA A 356 -8.81 19.05 -3.25
C ALA A 356 -8.78 20.57 -3.51
N TYR A 357 -9.75 21.11 -4.26
CA TYR A 357 -9.85 22.53 -4.58
C TYR A 357 -10.60 23.30 -3.48
N ASP A 358 -11.83 22.89 -3.14
CA ASP A 358 -12.69 23.64 -2.21
C ASP A 358 -12.81 23.03 -0.81
N GLY A 359 -12.29 21.80 -0.62
CA GLY A 359 -12.28 21.12 0.67
C GLY A 359 -13.65 20.62 1.13
N SER A 360 -14.64 20.54 0.26
CA SER A 360 -15.94 19.96 0.61
C SER A 360 -15.78 18.48 0.96
N VAL A 361 -16.45 18.05 2.03
CA VAL A 361 -16.42 16.67 2.53
C VAL A 361 -17.76 16.03 2.30
N ALA A 362 -17.77 14.83 1.71
CA ALA A 362 -18.95 13.99 1.64
C ALA A 362 -18.66 12.61 2.25
N LEU A 363 -19.60 12.10 3.04
CA LEU A 363 -19.50 10.80 3.73
C LEU A 363 -20.54 9.84 3.17
N TYR A 364 -20.11 8.81 2.44
CA TYR A 364 -20.99 7.82 1.82
C TYR A 364 -21.03 6.54 2.65
N ILE A 365 -22.24 6.06 3.00
CA ILE A 365 -22.40 4.78 3.71
C ILE A 365 -22.17 3.64 2.74
N SER A 366 -21.05 2.94 2.89
CA SER A 366 -20.64 1.78 2.07
C SER A 366 -21.19 0.44 2.60
N ASP A 367 -21.35 0.31 3.93
CA ASP A 367 -21.99 -0.85 4.55
C ASP A 367 -23.24 -0.44 5.35
N PRO A 368 -24.42 -0.41 4.71
CA PRO A 368 -25.66 -0.08 5.41
C PRO A 368 -26.13 -1.14 6.39
N SER A 369 -25.49 -2.30 6.46
CA SER A 369 -25.81 -3.36 7.44
C SER A 369 -25.11 -3.17 8.79
N ASP A 370 -24.10 -2.30 8.87
CA ASP A 370 -23.36 -2.03 10.10
C ASP A 370 -24.20 -1.26 11.12
N PRO A 371 -24.47 -1.85 12.31
CA PRO A 371 -25.29 -1.21 13.33
C PRO A 371 -24.68 0.07 13.92
N ILE A 372 -23.33 0.21 13.87
CA ILE A 372 -22.65 1.38 14.41
C ILE A 372 -22.87 2.59 13.48
N VAL A 373 -22.67 2.42 12.17
CA VAL A 373 -22.92 3.51 11.21
C VAL A 373 -24.38 3.88 11.18
N GLN A 374 -25.32 2.92 11.32
CA GLN A 374 -26.75 3.19 11.40
C GLN A 374 -27.11 4.03 12.63
N ALA A 375 -26.47 3.76 13.77
CA ALA A 375 -26.67 4.57 14.98
C ALA A 375 -26.19 6.01 14.77
N TRP A 376 -25.03 6.20 14.14
CA TRP A 376 -24.50 7.52 13.80
C TRP A 376 -25.34 8.25 12.75
N ALA A 377 -25.79 7.56 11.70
CA ALA A 377 -26.69 8.14 10.70
C ALA A 377 -28.03 8.57 11.28
N SER A 378 -28.54 7.84 12.29
CA SER A 378 -29.74 8.22 13.01
C SER A 378 -29.53 9.45 13.91
N ALA A 379 -28.33 9.60 14.50
CA ALA A 379 -27.98 10.74 15.34
C ALA A 379 -27.69 12.01 14.52
N PHE A 380 -27.13 11.85 13.30
CA PHE A 380 -26.73 12.92 12.38
C PHE A 380 -27.32 12.66 10.97
N PRO A 381 -28.62 12.88 10.75
CA PRO A 381 -29.29 12.49 9.49
C PRO A 381 -28.74 13.18 8.24
N ASP A 382 -28.24 14.41 8.38
CA ASP A 382 -27.74 15.21 7.25
C ASP A 382 -26.22 15.01 6.99
N LEU A 383 -25.55 14.19 7.80
CA LEU A 383 -24.11 14.00 7.71
C LEU A 383 -23.72 12.97 6.65
N PHE A 384 -24.55 11.96 6.47
CA PHE A 384 -24.25 10.82 5.62
C PHE A 384 -25.11 10.81 4.37
N THR A 385 -24.50 10.35 3.29
CA THR A 385 -25.15 10.14 1.99
C THR A 385 -25.19 8.64 1.68
N PRO A 386 -26.28 8.09 1.13
CA PRO A 386 -26.29 6.72 0.65
C PRO A 386 -25.27 6.48 -0.45
N MET A 387 -24.67 5.28 -0.49
CA MET A 387 -23.66 4.91 -1.50
C MET A 387 -24.14 5.05 -2.94
N ASP A 388 -25.44 4.80 -3.19
CA ASP A 388 -26.03 4.90 -4.51
C ASP A 388 -26.08 6.33 -5.07
N ALA A 389 -25.92 7.33 -4.23
CA ALA A 389 -25.84 8.73 -4.62
C ALA A 389 -24.39 9.18 -4.95
N MET A 390 -23.39 8.32 -4.77
CA MET A 390 -22.02 8.59 -5.20
C MET A 390 -21.98 8.62 -6.75
N PRO A 391 -21.35 9.64 -7.36
CA PRO A 391 -21.15 9.68 -8.82
C PRO A 391 -20.50 8.40 -9.34
N GLY A 392 -20.95 7.92 -10.51
CA GLY A 392 -20.48 6.66 -11.10
C GLY A 392 -18.97 6.65 -11.35
N ASP A 393 -18.46 7.76 -11.90
CA ASP A 393 -17.02 7.90 -12.17
C ASP A 393 -16.19 7.84 -10.88
N LEU A 394 -16.64 8.48 -9.80
CA LEU A 394 -15.98 8.39 -8.50
C LEU A 394 -16.07 6.97 -7.90
N ARG A 395 -17.21 6.31 -8.08
CA ARG A 395 -17.44 4.94 -7.61
C ARG A 395 -16.55 3.92 -8.31
N SER A 396 -16.19 4.15 -9.58
CA SER A 396 -15.27 3.29 -10.33
C SER A 396 -13.84 3.30 -9.81
N HIS A 397 -13.44 4.30 -9.03
CA HIS A 397 -12.13 4.43 -8.40
C HIS A 397 -12.07 3.92 -6.96
N LEU A 398 -13.15 3.36 -6.42
CA LEU A 398 -13.12 2.79 -5.07
C LEU A 398 -12.16 1.59 -5.00
N ARG A 399 -11.33 1.58 -3.98
CA ARG A 399 -10.42 0.48 -3.65
C ARG A 399 -10.88 -0.23 -2.38
N TYR A 400 -10.66 -1.55 -2.30
CA TYR A 400 -10.87 -2.25 -1.04
C TYR A 400 -9.75 -1.90 -0.06
N PRO A 401 -10.03 -1.50 1.19
CA PRO A 401 -9.02 -0.97 2.09
C PRO A 401 -7.96 -2.00 2.47
N GLU A 402 -6.69 -1.62 2.36
CA GLU A 402 -5.58 -2.54 2.59
C GLU A 402 -5.46 -2.95 4.06
N ASP A 403 -5.59 -2.03 5.01
CA ASP A 403 -5.51 -2.31 6.45
C ASP A 403 -6.60 -3.27 6.91
N LEU A 404 -7.83 -3.08 6.43
CA LEU A 404 -8.92 -4.03 6.68
C LEU A 404 -8.60 -5.42 6.14
N PHE A 405 -8.12 -5.51 4.90
CA PHE A 405 -7.75 -6.78 4.26
C PHE A 405 -6.61 -7.50 4.97
N ARG A 406 -5.62 -6.77 5.50
CA ARG A 406 -4.54 -7.31 6.32
C ARG A 406 -5.08 -8.00 7.57
N VAL A 407 -5.98 -7.35 8.29
CA VAL A 407 -6.62 -7.89 9.49
C VAL A 407 -7.52 -9.07 9.15
N GLN A 408 -8.33 -8.95 8.10
CA GLN A 408 -9.23 -10.03 7.65
C GLN A 408 -8.47 -11.28 7.25
N THR A 409 -7.41 -11.15 6.44
CA THR A 409 -6.60 -12.29 6.01
C THR A 409 -5.87 -12.96 7.16
N ALA A 410 -5.38 -12.19 8.14
CA ALA A 410 -4.77 -12.72 9.36
C ALA A 410 -5.77 -13.54 10.20
N HIS A 411 -7.01 -13.05 10.36
CA HIS A 411 -8.06 -13.80 11.05
C HIS A 411 -8.52 -15.01 10.22
N TYR A 412 -8.80 -14.83 8.93
CA TYR A 412 -9.31 -15.90 8.08
C TYR A 412 -8.37 -17.10 8.04
N SER A 413 -7.07 -16.89 8.06
CA SER A 413 -6.07 -17.97 8.07
C SER A 413 -6.31 -19.03 9.16
N LYS A 414 -6.90 -18.65 10.28
CA LYS A 414 -7.18 -19.49 11.44
C LYS A 414 -8.68 -19.73 11.63
N TYR A 415 -9.49 -18.67 11.54
CA TYR A 415 -10.91 -18.68 11.90
C TYR A 415 -11.83 -19.26 10.81
N ARG A 416 -11.31 -19.63 9.62
CA ARG A 416 -12.05 -20.37 8.60
C ARG A 416 -12.34 -21.82 9.01
N LEU A 417 -11.59 -22.35 9.99
CA LEU A 417 -11.71 -23.74 10.44
C LEU A 417 -13.03 -24.00 11.19
N ALA A 418 -13.52 -25.23 11.08
CA ALA A 418 -14.56 -25.70 11.96
C ALA A 418 -14.05 -25.76 13.42
N PRO A 419 -14.92 -25.61 14.44
CA PRO A 419 -14.50 -25.58 15.84
C PRO A 419 -13.67 -26.79 16.28
N SER A 420 -13.95 -27.95 15.74
CA SER A 420 -13.19 -29.20 16.05
C SER A 420 -11.77 -29.17 15.50
N ALA A 421 -11.58 -28.65 14.29
CA ALA A 421 -10.27 -28.50 13.66
C ALA A 421 -9.48 -27.30 14.23
N PHE A 422 -10.21 -26.27 14.70
CA PHE A 422 -9.61 -25.06 15.27
C PHE A 422 -8.72 -25.38 16.49
N TYR A 423 -9.17 -26.24 17.39
CA TYR A 423 -8.41 -26.64 18.58
C TYR A 423 -7.05 -27.27 18.22
N GLY A 424 -7.06 -28.22 17.28
CA GLY A 424 -5.85 -28.92 16.81
C GLY A 424 -5.04 -28.10 15.77
N ARG A 425 -5.58 -26.98 15.30
CA ARG A 425 -5.05 -26.19 14.17
C ARG A 425 -4.90 -27.02 12.89
N ASP A 426 -5.71 -28.07 12.76
CA ASP A 426 -5.67 -28.96 11.59
C ASP A 426 -6.21 -28.22 10.35
N GLY A 427 -5.39 -28.11 9.33
CA GLY A 427 -5.69 -27.30 8.14
C GLY A 427 -5.63 -25.78 8.33
N ALA A 428 -5.05 -25.27 9.44
CA ALA A 428 -4.79 -23.85 9.62
C ALA A 428 -3.78 -23.33 8.59
N TRP A 429 -3.91 -22.07 8.25
CA TRP A 429 -2.99 -21.35 7.36
C TRP A 429 -2.22 -20.29 8.12
N SER A 430 -1.14 -19.83 7.51
CA SER A 430 -0.46 -18.59 7.83
C SER A 430 -0.42 -17.72 6.58
N VAL A 431 -0.43 -16.41 6.75
CA VAL A 431 -0.06 -15.51 5.64
C VAL A 431 1.33 -15.92 5.17
N ALA A 432 1.55 -16.01 3.87
CA ALA A 432 2.83 -16.44 3.31
C ALA A 432 3.98 -15.53 3.77
N GLN A 433 5.18 -16.07 3.82
CA GLN A 433 6.39 -15.29 4.06
C GLN A 433 6.61 -14.34 2.87
N GLY A 434 6.96 -13.09 3.16
CA GLY A 434 7.31 -12.09 2.16
C GLY A 434 8.69 -12.36 1.56
N PRO A 435 8.88 -12.16 0.24
CA PRO A 435 10.20 -12.20 -0.36
C PRO A 435 11.05 -11.01 0.11
N SER A 436 12.39 -11.18 0.14
CA SER A 436 13.29 -10.06 0.43
C SER A 436 13.20 -8.99 -0.66
N ILE A 437 13.40 -7.75 -0.27
CA ILE A 437 13.37 -6.59 -1.18
C ILE A 437 14.72 -6.27 -1.80
N GLN A 438 15.80 -6.83 -1.25
CA GLN A 438 17.17 -6.73 -1.76
C GLN A 438 17.74 -8.12 -2.01
N PRO A 439 18.61 -8.27 -3.00
CA PRO A 439 19.34 -9.52 -3.20
C PRO A 439 20.13 -9.87 -1.94
N ARG A 440 20.07 -11.13 -1.54
CA ARG A 440 20.99 -11.65 -0.54
C ARG A 440 22.33 -11.91 -1.22
N LEU A 441 23.25 -10.97 -1.12
CA LEU A 441 24.64 -11.22 -1.47
C LEU A 441 25.15 -12.30 -0.52
N ILE A 442 25.54 -13.45 -1.05
CA ILE A 442 26.23 -14.50 -0.28
C ILE A 442 27.63 -13.99 -0.02
N GLU A 443 27.79 -13.12 0.97
CA GLU A 443 29.09 -12.93 1.59
C GLU A 443 29.40 -14.21 2.37
N SER A 444 30.40 -14.93 1.88
CA SER A 444 30.93 -16.11 2.56
C SER A 444 31.42 -15.68 3.95
N GLY A 445 30.62 -15.97 4.99
CA GLY A 445 31.15 -16.10 6.32
C GLY A 445 30.47 -15.46 7.51
N THR A 446 29.48 -14.57 7.39
CA THR A 446 28.75 -14.10 8.58
C THR A 446 27.38 -13.59 8.18
N ALA A 447 26.35 -14.21 8.73
CA ALA A 447 25.00 -13.66 8.68
C ALA A 447 24.99 -12.32 9.45
N PRO A 448 24.60 -11.19 8.86
CA PRO A 448 24.41 -9.98 9.63
C PRO A 448 23.20 -10.18 10.55
N LEU A 449 23.42 -10.17 11.86
CA LEU A 449 22.37 -9.84 12.80
C LEU A 449 21.83 -8.45 12.41
N ALA A 450 20.53 -8.36 12.19
CA ALA A 450 19.85 -7.10 12.00
C ALA A 450 19.99 -6.25 13.28
N THR A 451 21.04 -5.45 13.34
CA THR A 451 21.15 -4.36 14.31
C THR A 451 20.51 -3.15 13.66
N GLY A 452 19.24 -2.90 14.04
CA GLY A 452 18.59 -1.66 13.70
C GLY A 452 19.33 -0.46 14.28
N THR A 453 19.87 0.36 13.41
CA THR A 453 20.01 1.82 13.56
C THR A 453 20.38 2.34 12.19
N ASP A 454 19.37 2.67 11.40
CA ASP A 454 19.57 3.66 10.35
C ASP A 454 18.43 4.68 10.40
N THR A 455 18.83 5.87 10.81
CA THR A 455 17.97 7.04 10.92
C THR A 455 17.96 7.71 9.57
N GLY A 456 16.85 7.62 8.83
CA GLY A 456 16.60 8.53 7.72
C GLY A 456 16.04 8.01 6.42
N ALA A 457 15.80 6.71 6.28
CA ALA A 457 15.01 6.21 5.16
C ALA A 457 13.53 6.13 5.56
N VAL A 458 12.64 6.70 4.77
CA VAL A 458 11.21 6.46 4.89
C VAL A 458 11.03 4.95 4.70
N SER A 459 10.74 4.25 5.81
CA SER A 459 10.45 2.82 5.82
C SER A 459 9.24 2.59 4.92
N THR A 460 9.45 1.95 3.78
CA THR A 460 8.32 1.49 2.98
C THR A 460 7.53 0.47 3.78
N ALA A 461 6.22 0.44 3.59
CA ALA A 461 5.31 -0.47 4.30
C ALA A 461 5.77 -1.96 4.30
N ALA A 462 6.67 -2.34 3.40
CA ALA A 462 7.28 -3.66 3.34
C ALA A 462 8.23 -3.99 4.52
N ASP A 463 8.82 -2.99 5.17
CA ASP A 463 9.81 -3.21 6.24
C ASP A 463 9.17 -3.36 7.64
N ALA A 464 7.88 -3.06 7.78
CA ALA A 464 7.18 -3.00 9.06
C ALA A 464 6.63 -4.36 9.57
N PHE A 465 6.70 -5.44 8.79
CA PHE A 465 6.02 -6.71 9.13
C PHE A 465 6.98 -7.84 9.47
N ALA A 466 7.64 -7.76 10.62
CA ALA A 466 8.28 -8.92 11.22
C ALA A 466 7.20 -9.86 11.82
N SER A 467 7.24 -11.14 11.49
CA SER A 467 6.45 -12.17 12.18
C SER A 467 6.95 -12.40 13.60
N GLU A 468 6.18 -13.11 14.43
CA GLU A 468 6.66 -13.60 15.74
C GLU A 468 8.00 -14.36 15.64
N ALA A 469 8.32 -14.89 14.46
CA ALA A 469 9.60 -15.56 14.16
C ALA A 469 10.63 -14.63 13.47
N GLY A 470 10.36 -13.33 13.34
CA GLY A 470 11.26 -12.37 12.68
C GLY A 470 11.22 -12.41 11.15
N THR A 471 10.30 -13.17 10.54
CA THR A 471 10.15 -13.25 9.08
C THR A 471 9.07 -12.26 8.61
N ALA A 472 9.39 -11.40 7.64
CA ALA A 472 8.41 -10.49 7.05
C ALA A 472 7.26 -11.28 6.40
N ARG A 473 6.02 -10.81 6.55
CA ARG A 473 4.84 -11.40 5.91
C ARG A 473 4.59 -10.77 4.55
N PHE A 474 3.96 -11.54 3.67
CA PHE A 474 3.60 -11.07 2.34
C PHE A 474 2.65 -9.87 2.43
N VAL A 475 3.05 -8.76 1.82
CA VAL A 475 2.28 -7.51 1.77
C VAL A 475 1.19 -7.67 0.71
N PRO A 476 -0.08 -7.39 1.01
CA PRO A 476 -1.12 -7.39 -0.01
C PRO A 476 -0.82 -6.32 -1.06
N TYR A 477 -1.25 -6.55 -2.30
CA TYR A 477 -1.06 -5.60 -3.38
C TYR A 477 -2.27 -5.56 -4.31
N TYR A 478 -2.57 -4.37 -4.82
CA TYR A 478 -3.58 -4.19 -5.86
C TYR A 478 -3.06 -4.63 -7.21
N SER A 479 -3.89 -5.33 -7.97
CA SER A 479 -3.56 -5.73 -9.33
C SER A 479 -4.81 -5.90 -10.18
N MET A 480 -4.71 -5.53 -11.45
CA MET A 480 -5.64 -5.96 -12.48
C MET A 480 -5.25 -7.37 -12.89
N PHE A 481 -6.03 -8.36 -12.53
CA PHE A 481 -5.79 -9.73 -12.97
C PHE A 481 -7.09 -10.53 -13.10
N ARG A 482 -7.03 -11.56 -13.92
CA ARG A 482 -8.13 -12.50 -14.07
C ARG A 482 -8.00 -13.64 -13.07
N ALA A 483 -8.84 -13.64 -12.04
CA ALA A 483 -8.86 -14.72 -11.07
C ALA A 483 -9.30 -16.05 -11.73
N PRO A 484 -8.92 -17.21 -11.18
CA PRO A 484 -9.32 -18.52 -11.73
C PRO A 484 -10.83 -18.62 -11.94
N ARG A 485 -11.25 -19.08 -13.11
CA ARG A 485 -12.65 -19.18 -13.56
C ARG A 485 -13.36 -17.87 -13.88
N GLN A 486 -12.71 -16.72 -13.75
CA GLN A 486 -13.23 -15.48 -14.28
C GLN A 486 -12.91 -15.35 -15.79
N THR A 487 -13.75 -14.63 -16.51
CA THR A 487 -13.57 -14.38 -17.96
C THR A 487 -12.82 -13.08 -18.22
N GLU A 488 -12.96 -12.12 -17.33
CA GLU A 488 -12.40 -10.77 -17.46
C GLU A 488 -11.44 -10.48 -16.30
N ALA A 489 -10.47 -9.63 -16.55
CA ALA A 489 -9.62 -9.09 -15.51
C ALA A 489 -10.42 -8.08 -14.67
N SER A 490 -10.13 -8.01 -13.39
CA SER A 490 -10.74 -7.07 -12.46
C SER A 490 -9.72 -6.54 -11.47
N PHE A 491 -9.96 -5.35 -10.93
CA PHE A 491 -9.07 -4.72 -9.97
C PHE A 491 -9.31 -5.30 -8.58
N GLN A 492 -8.31 -5.97 -8.04
CA GLN A 492 -8.43 -6.76 -6.82
C GLN A 492 -7.19 -6.58 -5.94
N LEU A 493 -7.40 -6.73 -4.64
CA LEU A 493 -6.35 -6.83 -3.64
C LEU A 493 -6.07 -8.31 -3.35
N LEU A 494 -4.82 -8.76 -3.37
CA LEU A 494 -4.43 -10.16 -3.26
C LEU A 494 -3.47 -10.41 -2.11
N ARG A 495 -3.65 -11.56 -1.40
CA ARG A 495 -2.72 -12.04 -0.38
C ARG A 495 -2.64 -13.58 -0.36
N PRO A 496 -1.43 -14.20 -0.45
CA PRO A 496 -1.25 -15.64 -0.43
C PRO A 496 -1.12 -16.21 0.98
N PHE A 497 -1.41 -17.53 1.12
CA PHE A 497 -1.30 -18.31 2.33
C PHE A 497 -0.48 -19.56 2.12
N VAL A 498 0.22 -19.95 3.19
CA VAL A 498 0.95 -21.21 3.32
C VAL A 498 0.35 -22.06 4.44
N PRO A 499 0.60 -23.37 4.53
CA PRO A 499 0.18 -24.17 5.66
C PRO A 499 0.78 -23.64 6.96
N PHE A 500 -0.02 -23.63 8.02
CA PHE A 500 0.47 -23.23 9.34
C PHE A 500 1.58 -24.18 9.82
N SER A 501 2.67 -23.60 10.36
CA SER A 501 3.67 -24.32 11.13
C SER A 501 4.22 -23.47 12.26
N THR A 502 4.55 -24.09 13.38
CA THR A 502 5.03 -23.40 14.59
C THR A 502 6.40 -22.74 14.42
N ASN A 503 7.23 -23.28 13.51
CA ASN A 503 8.57 -22.79 13.18
C ASN A 503 8.63 -22.07 11.84
N ASP A 504 7.47 -21.73 11.26
CA ASP A 504 7.31 -20.94 10.03
C ASP A 504 8.12 -21.47 8.81
N ASN A 505 8.33 -22.77 8.75
CA ASN A 505 9.17 -23.43 7.71
C ASN A 505 8.38 -24.00 6.52
N ARG A 506 7.06 -23.84 6.51
CA ARG A 506 6.19 -24.26 5.40
C ARG A 506 6.08 -23.10 4.42
N THR A 507 6.43 -23.37 3.16
CA THR A 507 6.53 -22.34 2.11
C THR A 507 5.74 -22.68 0.84
N GLU A 508 5.06 -23.83 0.81
CA GLU A 508 4.18 -24.21 -0.29
C GLU A 508 2.90 -23.34 -0.32
N LEU A 509 2.44 -22.95 -1.50
CA LEU A 509 1.21 -22.19 -1.67
C LEU A 509 0.01 -23.07 -1.34
N GLN A 510 -0.71 -22.72 -0.28
CA GLN A 510 -1.93 -23.43 0.14
C GLN A 510 -3.20 -22.80 -0.40
N ALA A 511 -3.22 -21.49 -0.46
CA ALA A 511 -4.34 -20.71 -0.99
C ALA A 511 -3.89 -19.27 -1.26
N PHE A 512 -4.72 -18.49 -1.94
CA PHE A 512 -4.67 -17.03 -1.94
C PHE A 512 -6.07 -16.46 -1.82
N MET A 513 -6.18 -15.31 -1.15
CA MET A 513 -7.43 -14.58 -1.01
C MET A 513 -7.37 -13.31 -1.84
N VAL A 514 -8.50 -12.96 -2.41
CA VAL A 514 -8.71 -11.69 -3.11
C VAL A 514 -9.89 -10.95 -2.55
N ALA A 515 -9.80 -9.62 -2.58
CA ALA A 515 -10.92 -8.71 -2.31
C ALA A 515 -11.19 -7.89 -3.57
N SER A 516 -12.44 -7.92 -4.05
CA SER A 516 -12.84 -7.18 -5.24
C SER A 516 -12.99 -5.69 -4.92
N SER A 517 -12.47 -4.85 -5.82
CA SER A 517 -12.67 -3.40 -5.83
C SER A 517 -13.64 -2.94 -6.92
N GLU A 518 -14.22 -3.88 -7.70
CA GLU A 518 -15.17 -3.55 -8.76
C GLU A 518 -16.51 -3.08 -8.20
N PRO A 519 -17.16 -2.07 -8.80
CA PRO A 519 -18.39 -1.47 -8.26
C PRO A 519 -19.52 -2.47 -7.97
N GLU A 520 -19.70 -3.49 -8.83
CA GLU A 520 -20.76 -4.50 -8.71
C GLU A 520 -20.46 -5.58 -7.68
N THR A 521 -19.19 -5.82 -7.39
CA THR A 521 -18.71 -6.87 -6.49
C THR A 521 -17.83 -6.32 -5.36
N TYR A 522 -17.95 -5.04 -5.10
CA TYR A 522 -17.13 -4.35 -4.09
C TYR A 522 -17.19 -5.06 -2.72
N GLY A 523 -16.02 -5.34 -2.17
CA GLY A 523 -15.90 -5.98 -0.86
C GLY A 523 -16.15 -7.48 -0.85
N GLN A 524 -16.42 -8.11 -2.01
CA GLN A 524 -16.55 -9.55 -2.11
C GLN A 524 -15.19 -10.22 -1.89
N LEU A 525 -15.12 -11.10 -0.88
CA LEU A 525 -13.93 -11.85 -0.55
C LEU A 525 -14.01 -13.25 -1.17
N SER A 526 -12.96 -13.65 -1.89
CA SER A 526 -12.84 -14.98 -2.48
C SER A 526 -11.51 -15.63 -2.10
N ALA A 527 -11.55 -16.87 -1.64
CA ALA A 527 -10.37 -17.68 -1.31
C ALA A 527 -10.24 -18.83 -2.31
N TYR A 528 -9.10 -18.90 -2.98
CA TYR A 528 -8.76 -19.94 -3.94
C TYR A 528 -7.84 -20.97 -3.27
N LEU A 529 -8.38 -22.15 -3.00
CA LEU A 529 -7.68 -23.26 -2.34
C LEU A 529 -6.92 -24.06 -3.39
N VAL A 530 -5.59 -24.09 -3.27
CA VAL A 530 -4.71 -24.74 -4.22
C VAL A 530 -4.58 -26.24 -3.91
N GLN A 531 -4.92 -27.08 -4.89
CA GLN A 531 -4.68 -28.52 -4.81
C GLN A 531 -3.33 -28.90 -5.40
N GLY A 532 -2.67 -29.85 -4.78
CA GLY A 532 -1.35 -30.29 -5.20
C GLY A 532 -0.22 -29.48 -4.56
N LYS A 533 0.99 -29.76 -4.98
CA LYS A 533 2.19 -29.07 -4.48
C LYS A 533 2.54 -27.94 -5.44
N VAL A 534 2.37 -26.73 -4.99
CA VAL A 534 2.72 -25.50 -5.71
C VAL A 534 3.67 -24.68 -4.82
N ASP A 535 4.74 -24.17 -5.41
CA ASP A 535 5.69 -23.34 -4.69
C ASP A 535 5.07 -22.00 -4.29
N GLY A 536 5.21 -21.63 -3.03
CA GLY A 536 4.75 -20.33 -2.55
C GLY A 536 5.81 -19.23 -2.72
N PRO A 537 5.45 -17.99 -2.38
CA PRO A 537 6.27 -16.81 -2.70
C PRO A 537 7.72 -16.89 -2.23
N ALA A 538 7.97 -17.37 -1.03
CA ALA A 538 9.33 -17.48 -0.49
C ALA A 538 10.20 -18.48 -1.27
N THR A 539 9.64 -19.64 -1.63
CA THR A 539 10.34 -20.65 -2.45
C THR A 539 10.63 -20.10 -3.84
N VAL A 540 9.64 -19.45 -4.46
CA VAL A 540 9.80 -18.85 -5.80
C VAL A 540 10.87 -17.76 -5.79
N ALA A 541 10.86 -16.88 -4.78
CA ALA A 541 11.89 -15.85 -4.64
C ALA A 541 13.29 -16.47 -4.53
N ALA A 542 13.44 -17.53 -3.73
CA ALA A 542 14.71 -18.27 -3.61
C ALA A 542 15.13 -18.94 -4.94
N THR A 543 14.16 -19.48 -5.70
CA THR A 543 14.41 -20.05 -7.03
C THR A 543 14.95 -18.99 -8.00
N ILE A 544 14.33 -17.81 -8.02
CA ILE A 544 14.77 -16.69 -8.86
C ILE A 544 16.18 -16.24 -8.45
N GLU A 545 16.42 -16.06 -7.15
CA GLU A 545 17.71 -15.57 -6.63
C GLU A 545 18.86 -16.58 -6.80
N SER A 546 18.55 -17.86 -6.82
CA SER A 546 19.55 -18.94 -7.00
C SER A 546 19.80 -19.33 -8.46
N ASP A 547 19.01 -18.81 -9.42
CA ASP A 547 19.26 -19.07 -10.84
C ASP A 547 20.61 -18.48 -11.25
N PRO A 548 21.52 -19.27 -11.87
CA PRO A 548 22.89 -18.80 -12.17
C PRO A 548 22.93 -17.60 -13.11
N ALA A 549 22.05 -17.52 -14.11
CA ALA A 549 22.03 -16.44 -15.07
C ALA A 549 21.50 -15.14 -14.43
N ILE A 550 20.46 -15.25 -13.59
CA ILE A 550 19.91 -14.12 -12.83
C ILE A 550 20.92 -13.64 -11.80
N SER A 551 21.50 -14.54 -11.00
CA SER A 551 22.49 -14.22 -9.97
C SER A 551 23.73 -13.53 -10.56
N GLN A 552 24.19 -13.96 -11.74
CA GLN A 552 25.30 -13.29 -12.45
C GLN A 552 24.92 -11.85 -12.83
N GLN A 553 23.73 -11.62 -13.37
CA GLN A 553 23.27 -10.28 -13.72
C GLN A 553 23.14 -9.36 -12.50
N ILE A 554 22.59 -9.89 -11.40
CA ILE A 554 22.48 -9.15 -10.14
C ILE A 554 23.88 -8.75 -9.65
N THR A 555 24.84 -9.70 -9.65
CA THR A 555 26.22 -9.41 -9.23
C THR A 555 26.89 -8.35 -10.09
N LEU A 556 26.60 -8.29 -11.38
CA LEU A 556 27.13 -7.26 -12.29
C LEU A 556 26.49 -5.89 -12.03
N LEU A 557 25.23 -5.84 -11.64
CA LEU A 557 24.48 -4.60 -11.42
C LEU A 557 24.62 -4.07 -9.99
N ASP A 558 24.86 -4.95 -9.01
CA ASP A 558 25.01 -4.60 -7.60
C ASP A 558 26.50 -4.41 -7.26
N GLN A 559 27.13 -3.44 -7.91
CA GLN A 559 28.54 -3.13 -7.77
C GLN A 559 28.73 -1.68 -7.30
N ARG A 560 30.00 -1.24 -7.14
CA ARG A 560 30.37 0.10 -6.73
C ARG A 560 29.67 1.15 -7.61
N GLY A 561 28.77 1.92 -7.04
CA GLY A 561 28.03 3.00 -7.70
C GLY A 561 26.59 2.68 -8.06
N SER A 562 26.14 1.44 -7.87
CA SER A 562 24.73 1.05 -8.05
C SER A 562 24.29 -0.06 -7.10
N SER A 563 23.02 -0.04 -6.74
CA SER A 563 22.36 -1.01 -5.87
C SER A 563 21.15 -1.62 -6.57
N VAL A 564 20.93 -2.93 -6.39
CA VAL A 564 19.81 -3.64 -6.99
C VAL A 564 18.65 -3.77 -5.99
N PHE A 565 17.46 -3.56 -6.48
CA PHE A 565 16.22 -3.72 -5.72
C PHE A 565 15.20 -4.56 -6.48
N TYR A 566 14.45 -5.36 -5.75
CA TYR A 566 13.31 -6.09 -6.28
C TYR A 566 12.02 -5.31 -6.08
N GLY A 567 11.11 -5.43 -7.03
CA GLY A 567 9.70 -5.08 -6.86
C GLY A 567 8.89 -6.20 -6.22
N ASP A 568 7.56 -6.01 -6.22
CA ASP A 568 6.63 -7.01 -5.70
C ASP A 568 6.70 -8.31 -6.51
N LEU A 569 6.65 -9.42 -5.80
CA LEU A 569 6.47 -10.72 -6.42
C LEU A 569 4.96 -10.94 -6.67
N GLN A 570 4.55 -10.90 -7.92
CA GLN A 570 3.15 -11.02 -8.32
C GLN A 570 2.82 -12.46 -8.67
N LEU A 571 1.64 -12.90 -8.20
CA LEU A 571 1.02 -14.17 -8.58
C LEU A 571 0.10 -13.88 -9.78
N VAL A 572 0.35 -14.52 -10.90
CA VAL A 572 -0.41 -14.33 -12.15
C VAL A 572 -1.02 -15.67 -12.58
N PRO A 573 -2.27 -15.95 -12.17
CA PRO A 573 -3.01 -17.09 -12.71
C PRO A 573 -3.22 -16.90 -14.22
N LEU A 574 -2.87 -17.89 -15.02
CA LEU A 574 -2.94 -17.84 -16.46
C LEU A 574 -3.41 -19.19 -16.99
N GLY A 575 -4.61 -19.25 -17.58
CA GLY A 575 -5.22 -20.53 -17.96
C GLY A 575 -5.25 -21.49 -16.77
N ASP A 576 -4.68 -22.68 -16.97
CA ASP A 576 -4.56 -23.69 -15.92
C ASP A 576 -3.23 -23.60 -15.13
N GLY A 577 -2.42 -22.55 -15.28
CA GLY A 577 -1.14 -22.41 -14.63
C GLY A 577 -1.05 -21.20 -13.70
N LEU A 578 0.02 -21.18 -12.90
CA LEU A 578 0.38 -20.04 -12.06
C LEU A 578 1.79 -19.58 -12.40
N LEU A 579 1.89 -18.36 -12.94
CA LEU A 579 3.15 -17.69 -13.22
C LEU A 579 3.47 -16.73 -12.07
N TYR A 580 4.76 -16.58 -11.74
CA TYR A 580 5.22 -15.53 -10.84
C TYR A 580 6.05 -14.54 -11.63
N VAL A 581 5.79 -13.25 -11.38
CA VAL A 581 6.49 -12.15 -12.06
C VAL A 581 7.04 -11.19 -11.02
N ARG A 582 8.29 -10.75 -11.20
CA ARG A 582 8.97 -9.86 -10.28
C ARG A 582 9.83 -8.85 -11.03
N PRO A 583 9.54 -7.55 -10.99
CA PRO A 583 10.41 -6.53 -11.56
C PRO A 583 11.72 -6.39 -10.78
N LEU A 584 12.78 -5.98 -11.47
CA LEU A 584 14.09 -5.67 -10.90
C LEU A 584 14.49 -4.26 -11.31
N TYR A 585 14.98 -3.51 -10.33
CA TYR A 585 15.39 -2.12 -10.48
C TYR A 585 16.86 -1.95 -10.11
N VAL A 586 17.47 -0.91 -10.67
CA VAL A 586 18.82 -0.49 -10.31
C VAL A 586 18.77 0.99 -9.89
N GLU A 587 19.34 1.28 -8.75
CA GLU A 587 19.50 2.63 -8.20
C GLU A 587 20.95 3.07 -8.34
N SER A 588 21.18 4.27 -8.84
CA SER A 588 22.49 4.90 -8.81
C SER A 588 22.78 5.44 -7.40
N ASP A 589 23.90 5.05 -6.80
CA ASP A 589 24.31 5.52 -5.47
C ASP A 589 24.53 7.04 -5.41
N THR A 590 24.90 7.64 -6.54
CA THR A 590 25.18 9.08 -6.65
C THR A 590 23.90 9.90 -6.84
N SER A 591 23.06 9.52 -7.80
CA SER A 591 21.86 10.30 -8.15
C SER A 591 20.61 9.83 -7.40
N LYS A 592 20.67 8.68 -6.72
CA LYS A 592 19.51 8.02 -6.08
C LYS A 592 18.35 7.80 -7.04
N GLN A 593 18.65 7.74 -8.34
CA GLN A 593 17.65 7.45 -9.37
C GLN A 593 17.46 5.95 -9.51
N LEU A 594 16.27 5.50 -9.18
CA LEU A 594 15.84 4.13 -9.42
C LEU A 594 15.30 4.01 -10.86
N SER A 595 15.73 2.97 -11.58
CA SER A 595 15.27 2.67 -12.93
C SER A 595 14.94 1.19 -13.05
N TYR A 596 13.87 0.87 -13.76
CA TYR A 596 13.56 -0.50 -14.15
C TYR A 596 14.66 -1.05 -15.05
N ARG A 597 15.05 -2.32 -14.85
CA ARG A 597 16.10 -2.99 -15.65
C ARG A 597 15.63 -4.30 -16.25
N PHE A 598 15.04 -5.16 -15.44
CA PHE A 598 14.61 -6.48 -15.88
C PHE A 598 13.27 -6.84 -15.24
N VAL A 599 12.56 -7.74 -15.89
CA VAL A 599 11.51 -8.54 -15.29
C VAL A 599 11.98 -9.98 -15.14
N LEU A 600 11.77 -10.52 -13.96
CA LEU A 600 12.09 -11.89 -13.58
C LEU A 600 10.78 -12.67 -13.61
N VAL A 601 10.77 -13.82 -14.25
CA VAL A 601 9.60 -14.70 -14.32
C VAL A 601 9.98 -16.08 -13.77
N SER A 602 9.04 -16.70 -13.05
CA SER A 602 9.24 -18.07 -12.55
C SER A 602 8.01 -18.93 -12.78
N TYR A 603 8.24 -20.15 -13.22
CA TYR A 603 7.20 -21.13 -13.48
C TYR A 603 7.73 -22.55 -13.19
N GLN A 604 7.04 -23.28 -12.31
CA GLN A 604 7.37 -24.69 -11.97
C GLN A 604 8.87 -24.93 -11.66
N GLY A 605 9.44 -24.11 -10.79
CA GLY A 605 10.83 -24.25 -10.34
C GLY A 605 11.89 -23.80 -11.35
N LYS A 606 11.50 -23.22 -12.49
CA LYS A 606 12.40 -22.58 -13.45
C LYS A 606 12.27 -21.08 -13.36
N ALA A 607 13.35 -20.35 -13.62
CA ALA A 607 13.35 -18.90 -13.68
C ALA A 607 13.98 -18.42 -14.98
N ALA A 608 13.56 -17.22 -15.43
CA ALA A 608 14.15 -16.51 -16.55
C ALA A 608 14.01 -15.01 -16.33
N PHE A 609 14.79 -14.21 -17.06
CA PHE A 609 14.71 -12.76 -17.03
C PHE A 609 14.78 -12.15 -18.42
N GLY A 610 14.25 -10.96 -18.56
CA GLY A 610 14.31 -10.19 -19.81
C GLY A 610 14.21 -8.70 -19.53
N THR A 611 14.56 -7.87 -20.50
CA THR A 611 14.33 -6.41 -20.46
C THR A 611 12.84 -6.09 -20.66
N SER A 612 12.08 -7.03 -21.23
CA SER A 612 10.63 -7.00 -21.35
C SER A 612 10.04 -8.31 -20.85
N LEU A 613 8.74 -8.28 -20.48
CA LEU A 613 8.01 -9.48 -20.07
C LEU A 613 7.91 -10.50 -21.24
N GLN A 614 7.74 -10.00 -22.47
CA GLN A 614 7.79 -10.83 -23.68
C GLN A 614 9.11 -11.61 -23.77
N GLN A 615 10.25 -10.93 -23.61
CA GLN A 615 11.57 -11.57 -23.68
C GLN A 615 11.78 -12.60 -22.58
N ALA A 616 11.39 -12.27 -21.34
CA ALA A 616 11.49 -13.20 -20.21
C ALA A 616 10.64 -14.45 -20.43
N LEU A 617 9.41 -14.30 -20.88
CA LEU A 617 8.50 -15.40 -21.21
C LEU A 617 9.00 -16.23 -22.39
N GLY A 618 9.56 -15.63 -23.44
CA GLY A 618 10.14 -16.33 -24.57
C GLY A 618 11.30 -17.26 -24.18
N LYS A 619 12.10 -16.88 -23.19
CA LYS A 619 13.15 -17.73 -22.60
C LYS A 619 12.57 -18.89 -21.78
N LEU A 620 11.48 -18.63 -21.04
CA LEU A 620 10.84 -19.65 -20.19
C LEU A 620 9.94 -20.61 -20.98
N PHE A 621 9.28 -20.11 -22.03
CA PHE A 621 8.37 -20.81 -22.92
C PHE A 621 8.83 -20.65 -24.38
N PRO A 622 9.74 -21.53 -24.87
CA PRO A 622 10.22 -21.45 -26.26
C PRO A 622 9.05 -21.44 -27.26
N GLY A 623 9.04 -20.46 -28.15
CA GLY A 623 7.96 -20.24 -29.11
C GLY A 623 6.94 -19.17 -28.73
N PHE A 624 7.01 -18.61 -27.53
CA PHE A 624 6.24 -17.41 -27.17
C PHE A 624 6.92 -16.17 -27.75
N ALA A 625 6.18 -15.43 -28.60
CA ALA A 625 6.67 -14.23 -29.29
C ALA A 625 5.62 -13.10 -29.35
N THR A 626 4.55 -13.19 -28.55
CA THR A 626 3.47 -12.20 -28.53
C THR A 626 3.98 -10.89 -27.92
N ASP A 627 3.85 -9.80 -28.67
CA ASP A 627 4.12 -8.46 -28.15
C ASP A 627 3.07 -8.07 -27.09
N LEU A 628 3.54 -7.76 -25.90
CA LEU A 628 2.71 -7.36 -24.75
C LEU A 628 2.57 -5.84 -24.64
N GLY A 629 3.40 -5.07 -25.38
CA GLY A 629 3.42 -3.60 -25.30
C GLY A 629 3.94 -3.07 -23.98
N ASP A 630 4.73 -3.85 -23.24
CA ASP A 630 5.24 -3.53 -21.92
C ASP A 630 6.48 -2.60 -21.97
N VAL A 631 7.11 -2.45 -23.13
CA VAL A 631 8.22 -1.50 -23.36
C VAL A 631 7.85 -0.53 -24.50
N VAL A 632 7.93 0.78 -24.23
CA VAL A 632 7.55 1.85 -25.17
C VAL A 632 8.79 2.55 -25.68
N GLY A 633 8.80 2.94 -26.97
CA GLY A 633 9.88 3.74 -27.57
C GLY A 633 11.02 2.95 -28.16
N GLY A 634 10.92 1.62 -28.28
CA GLY A 634 11.88 0.76 -28.99
C GLY A 634 11.35 0.31 -30.33
N THR A 635 12.00 0.64 -31.42
CA THR A 635 11.85 -0.12 -32.66
C THR A 635 12.51 -1.48 -32.46
N THR A 636 11.71 -2.51 -32.57
CA THR A 636 12.03 -3.90 -32.35
C THR A 636 13.26 -4.38 -33.12
N GLU A 637 14.29 -4.82 -32.38
CA GLU A 637 14.93 -6.13 -32.61
C GLU A 637 15.69 -6.53 -31.34
N PRO A 638 15.48 -7.74 -30.81
CA PRO A 638 16.21 -8.19 -29.63
C PRO A 638 17.63 -8.64 -30.05
N THR A 639 18.62 -7.84 -29.78
CA THR A 639 20.01 -8.32 -29.77
C THR A 639 20.29 -9.01 -28.43
N ASP A 640 20.55 -10.30 -28.50
CA ASP A 640 21.02 -11.13 -27.40
C ASP A 640 22.36 -10.57 -26.87
N PRO A 641 22.50 -10.25 -25.58
CA PRO A 641 23.75 -9.68 -25.04
C PRO A 641 24.94 -10.65 -25.03
N THR A 642 24.81 -11.84 -25.60
CA THR A 642 25.87 -12.88 -25.61
C THR A 642 26.69 -12.93 -26.91
N ASP A 643 26.31 -12.19 -27.96
CA ASP A 643 27.17 -12.11 -29.16
C ASP A 643 28.18 -10.98 -29.02
N PRO A 644 29.49 -11.25 -29.15
CA PRO A 644 30.49 -10.23 -29.16
C PRO A 644 30.33 -9.38 -30.45
N VAL A 645 29.93 -8.12 -30.25
CA VAL A 645 29.89 -7.14 -31.34
C VAL A 645 31.27 -7.02 -31.98
N GLN A 646 31.39 -7.49 -33.21
CA GLN A 646 32.58 -7.27 -34.01
C GLN A 646 32.68 -5.76 -34.32
N PRO A 647 33.82 -5.11 -34.11
CA PRO A 647 33.94 -3.68 -34.40
C PRO A 647 33.65 -3.44 -35.87
N THR A 648 32.60 -2.73 -36.19
CA THR A 648 32.39 -2.18 -37.53
C THR A 648 33.30 -0.97 -37.71
N ASP A 649 34.04 -0.98 -38.79
CA ASP A 649 34.93 0.11 -39.21
C ASP A 649 34.14 1.45 -39.26
N PRO A 650 34.65 2.52 -38.65
CA PRO A 650 33.97 3.80 -38.66
C PRO A 650 34.10 4.46 -40.02
N SER A 651 33.16 4.25 -40.88
CA SER A 651 33.06 5.08 -42.10
C SER A 651 31.71 4.93 -42.80
N THR A 652 31.07 6.02 -43.01
CA THR A 652 30.23 6.44 -44.15
C THR A 652 28.86 6.98 -43.86
N SER A 653 28.49 7.24 -42.61
CA SER A 653 27.24 8.00 -42.39
C SER A 653 27.50 9.50 -42.67
N GLN A 654 26.66 10.10 -43.52
CA GLN A 654 26.60 11.55 -43.74
C GLN A 654 25.49 12.21 -42.92
N ASP A 655 24.85 11.45 -42.01
CA ASP A 655 23.82 11.96 -41.13
C ASP A 655 24.42 12.38 -39.76
N PRO A 656 24.31 13.66 -39.38
CA PRO A 656 24.83 14.14 -38.10
C PRO A 656 24.28 13.38 -36.88
N ALA A 657 23.04 12.92 -36.93
CA ALA A 657 22.42 12.19 -35.81
C ALA A 657 23.06 10.80 -35.63
N GLU A 658 23.38 10.10 -36.73
CA GLU A 658 24.07 8.80 -36.65
C GLU A 658 25.52 8.97 -36.17
N LEU A 659 26.22 10.03 -36.59
CA LEU A 659 27.58 10.33 -36.12
C LEU A 659 27.62 10.62 -34.62
N LEU A 660 26.61 11.32 -34.09
CA LEU A 660 26.48 11.58 -32.65
C LEU A 660 26.18 10.31 -31.87
N ALA A 661 25.31 9.42 -32.39
CA ALA A 661 25.03 8.14 -31.77
C ALA A 661 26.27 7.23 -31.74
N GLN A 662 27.05 7.18 -32.79
CA GLN A 662 28.33 6.44 -32.83
C GLN A 662 29.38 7.05 -31.88
N ALA A 663 29.42 8.37 -31.73
CA ALA A 663 30.29 9.02 -30.76
C ALA A 663 29.91 8.67 -29.31
N ASP A 664 28.63 8.62 -29.00
CA ASP A 664 28.13 8.25 -27.67
C ASP A 664 28.48 6.80 -27.30
N GLU A 665 28.35 5.88 -28.28
CA GLU A 665 28.77 4.49 -28.11
C GLU A 665 30.28 4.36 -27.87
N LEU A 666 31.10 5.13 -28.57
CA LEU A 666 32.56 5.15 -28.34
C LEU A 666 32.94 5.76 -27.00
N PHE A 667 32.20 6.74 -26.48
CA PHE A 667 32.41 7.26 -25.14
C PHE A 667 32.07 6.19 -24.09
N ALA A 668 30.99 5.45 -24.28
CA ALA A 668 30.63 4.35 -23.39
C ALA A 668 31.67 3.22 -23.40
N GLN A 669 32.21 2.88 -24.59
CA GLN A 669 33.33 1.92 -24.72
C GLN A 669 34.64 2.45 -24.11
N ALA A 670 34.92 3.75 -24.20
CA ALA A 670 36.06 4.37 -23.54
C ALA A 670 35.95 4.21 -22.02
N ASP A 671 34.80 4.54 -21.44
CA ASP A 671 34.58 4.41 -20.01
C ASP A 671 34.66 2.94 -19.53
N ALA A 672 34.19 1.99 -20.35
CA ALA A 672 34.30 0.56 -20.07
C ALA A 672 35.74 0.03 -20.20
N ALA A 673 36.62 0.74 -20.90
CA ALA A 673 38.02 0.36 -21.05
C ALA A 673 38.91 0.70 -19.83
N LEU A 674 38.41 1.48 -18.88
CA LEU A 674 39.16 1.75 -17.65
C LEU A 674 39.34 0.46 -16.83
N PRO A 675 40.58 0.18 -16.29
CA PRO A 675 41.70 1.10 -16.09
C PRO A 675 42.77 1.13 -17.19
N ASP A 676 42.51 0.61 -18.42
CA ASP A 676 43.43 0.73 -19.54
C ASP A 676 43.39 2.17 -20.14
N PHE A 677 44.22 3.05 -19.59
CA PHE A 677 44.27 4.46 -20.00
C PHE A 677 44.67 4.69 -21.45
N ALA A 678 45.41 3.75 -22.06
CA ALA A 678 45.80 3.89 -23.47
C ALA A 678 44.60 3.66 -24.37
N LYS A 679 43.85 2.62 -24.13
CA LYS A 679 42.61 2.32 -24.88
C LYS A 679 41.50 3.32 -24.60
N TYR A 680 41.37 3.80 -23.37
CA TYR A 680 40.46 4.91 -23.01
C TYR A 680 40.76 6.16 -23.86
N ALA A 681 42.03 6.57 -23.93
CA ALA A 681 42.44 7.77 -24.69
C ALA A 681 42.17 7.63 -26.19
N GLU A 682 42.40 6.45 -26.75
CA GLU A 682 42.16 6.14 -28.17
C GLU A 682 40.65 6.24 -28.50
N LEU A 683 39.80 5.55 -27.77
CA LEU A 683 38.35 5.55 -27.98
C LEU A 683 37.73 6.94 -27.77
N ASN A 684 38.20 7.68 -26.78
CA ASN A 684 37.76 9.04 -26.51
C ASN A 684 38.18 10.01 -27.64
N ALA A 685 39.34 9.81 -28.24
CA ALA A 685 39.78 10.60 -29.42
C ALA A 685 38.92 10.29 -30.65
N GLN A 686 38.58 9.05 -30.90
CA GLN A 686 37.68 8.63 -31.98
C GLN A 686 36.27 9.22 -31.81
N ALA A 687 35.67 9.12 -30.60
CA ALA A 687 34.37 9.70 -30.30
C ALA A 687 34.35 11.22 -30.55
N ARG A 688 35.37 11.96 -30.09
CA ARG A 688 35.48 13.40 -30.32
C ARG A 688 35.63 13.77 -31.80
N ALA A 689 36.27 12.93 -32.60
CA ALA A 689 36.39 13.14 -34.06
C ALA A 689 35.02 13.06 -34.74
N LEU A 690 34.17 12.07 -34.35
CA LEU A 690 32.82 11.94 -34.86
C LEU A 690 31.90 13.09 -34.42
N VAL A 691 31.99 13.56 -33.18
CA VAL A 691 31.27 14.75 -32.72
C VAL A 691 31.64 15.98 -33.56
N LYS A 692 32.93 16.16 -33.82
CA LYS A 692 33.37 17.26 -34.64
C LYS A 692 32.84 17.17 -36.08
N GLN A 693 32.86 15.97 -36.67
CA GLN A 693 32.33 15.73 -38.02
C GLN A 693 30.81 16.00 -38.08
N ALA A 694 30.08 15.59 -37.06
CA ALA A 694 28.65 15.89 -36.96
C ALA A 694 28.37 17.39 -36.87
N LEU A 695 29.16 18.12 -36.05
CA LEU A 695 29.05 19.57 -35.93
C LEU A 695 29.40 20.30 -37.22
N ASP A 696 30.43 19.84 -37.95
CA ASP A 696 30.84 20.41 -39.26
C ASP A 696 29.73 20.21 -40.32
N LEU A 697 29.03 19.07 -40.30
CA LEU A 697 27.88 18.81 -41.16
C LEU A 697 26.64 19.66 -40.78
N LEU A 698 26.36 19.84 -39.51
CA LEU A 698 25.28 20.71 -39.04
C LEU A 698 25.53 22.19 -39.34
N ALA A 699 26.80 22.61 -39.45
CA ALA A 699 27.15 23.98 -39.80
C ALA A 699 27.09 24.26 -41.31
N GLN A 700 27.01 23.23 -42.16
CA GLN A 700 26.90 23.32 -43.60
C GLN A 700 25.48 23.18 -44.16
N GLY A 701 24.49 22.77 -43.34
CA GLY A 701 23.08 22.68 -43.66
C GLY A 701 22.27 23.77 -42.98
#